data_b67b94ace165f44ab3b339c794bfc707
#
_entry.id   b67b94ace165f44ab3b339c794bfc707
#
_cell.length_a   1.000
_cell.length_b   1.000
_cell.length_c   1.000
_cell.angle_alpha   90.00
_cell.angle_beta   90.00
_cell.angle_gamma   90.00
#
_symmetry.space_group_name_H-M   'P 1'
#
loop_
_entity.id
_entity.type
_entity.pdbx_description
1 polymer ?
#
loop_
_entity_poly.entity_id
_entity_poly.type
_entity_poly.pdbx_seq_one_letter_code
_entity_poly.pdbx_strand_id
1 'polypeptide(L)'
;MKMKKLLSLALAGALVCTSTAVAIAANGSKQEMKLREANLFTDTVKGSENGTISRGEAVVLVLNALGYKDDVNTKEEYVKLNPFNDASAAYKGYLGLAYDLGLVQKADNFYENDTAKENYLLGMVLRALNYKDAFTDTENLAVKQKLVDESDYIEDDVTKDEAAEIILNSLNAELGDGTKTKFGEYLVKSGIISEDKLAALGVKAATKDKEDIHIIYFNDFHGNITEEITGKKRNMGMAKMVGYVNEFKAAHPNTIVLSGGDNYQGTADSNLTFGKPVTAMMKGMNTLASAVGNHEFDWGYEKIKGWAKDGSFKYLASNIYDRKTNKPVAWAKPYMIIKKAGIKIGIIGLAHPDTPSLAKAEYVENFEFRDPVKSANEWVKYLKSGKAKEGKPDVIIALTHIDSDQNFDTNEITGNATKLANEVKGLNLVLSAHSHRSVNGKVNNVPILQAYCYGRAVGHVTLDVDKKVTSKKVKVSVKAKNDKKKETKKSKYKIVKKTAYKVKDIATELYDASIIKDKIIKSAKADEFYTKLQAEIADEKNKVLGEATEAFTHNRSDKGSVTLLGRWACEVMADEAKAEIAIQNGGGLRRTLEKGKITMGDLYEIMPFDNYLTSMDLKGKDIKKAIDHGIDMPSTTDGAFSGLIVEYDGTKPYGSKITKITLSDGTPLEDEKTYRVVTNDFVFGGGDGYDFSGASNVNMTIPIRDVLVSAIEKAKTITPKKVDYIRDISK
;
A
#
# COMPACT_ATOMS: atom_id res chain seq x y z
N MET A 1 -42.05 -4.73 -43.39
CA MET A 1 -42.43 -3.31 -43.24
C MET A 1 -42.79 -3.10 -41.76
N LYS A 2 -41.90 -2.67 -40.91
CA LYS A 2 -42.00 -2.19 -39.52
C LYS A 2 -40.66 -2.40 -38.78
N MET A 3 -39.62 -1.69 -39.25
CA MET A 3 -38.35 -1.57 -38.52
C MET A 3 -37.60 -0.35 -39.07
N LYS A 4 -38.24 0.83 -38.99
CA LYS A 4 -37.69 2.14 -39.33
C LYS A 4 -38.43 3.24 -38.57
N LYS A 5 -38.55 3.13 -37.23
CA LYS A 5 -39.06 4.22 -36.37
C LYS A 5 -38.59 4.09 -34.95
N LEU A 6 -37.26 3.90 -34.71
CA LEU A 6 -36.68 3.95 -33.39
C LEU A 6 -35.24 4.50 -33.38
N LEU A 7 -34.90 5.32 -34.39
CA LEU A 7 -33.60 5.97 -34.53
C LEU A 7 -33.71 7.49 -34.71
N SER A 8 -34.79 8.12 -34.24
CA SER A 8 -34.97 9.57 -34.36
C SER A 8 -35.36 10.28 -33.05
N LEU A 9 -35.13 9.66 -31.90
CA LEU A 9 -35.34 10.32 -30.57
C LEU A 9 -34.12 10.40 -29.69
N ALA A 10 -32.92 10.08 -30.19
CA ALA A 10 -31.67 10.19 -29.45
C ALA A 10 -30.77 11.34 -29.90
N LEU A 11 -31.25 12.24 -30.77
CA LEU A 11 -30.48 13.38 -31.27
C LEU A 11 -31.13 14.75 -30.99
N ALA A 12 -32.08 14.83 -30.07
CA ALA A 12 -32.72 16.09 -29.69
C ALA A 12 -32.49 16.51 -28.22
N GLY A 13 -31.59 15.80 -27.49
CA GLY A 13 -31.23 16.10 -26.11
C GLY A 13 -29.89 16.83 -25.92
N ALA A 14 -29.17 17.16 -26.98
CA ALA A 14 -27.80 17.72 -26.90
C ALA A 14 -27.68 19.16 -27.43
N LEU A 15 -28.77 19.92 -27.47
CA LEU A 15 -28.69 21.30 -27.98
C LEU A 15 -29.66 22.28 -27.30
N VAL A 16 -29.82 22.22 -25.99
CA VAL A 16 -30.33 23.35 -25.16
C VAL A 16 -29.61 23.37 -23.84
N CYS A 17 -28.33 23.68 -23.86
CA CYS A 17 -27.58 24.25 -22.74
C CYS A 17 -26.66 25.35 -23.29
N THR A 18 -27.25 26.22 -24.12
CA THR A 18 -26.63 27.49 -24.44
C THR A 18 -27.46 28.60 -23.81
N SER A 19 -26.78 29.42 -22.99
CA SER A 19 -27.19 30.75 -22.55
C SER A 19 -28.38 30.84 -21.60
N THR A 20 -28.16 30.38 -20.35
CA THR A 20 -28.43 31.28 -19.23
C THR A 20 -27.10 31.48 -18.49
N ALA A 21 -26.20 32.23 -19.09
CA ALA A 21 -25.26 33.03 -18.37
C ALA A 21 -26.09 34.04 -17.59
N VAL A 22 -26.58 33.65 -16.41
CA VAL A 22 -26.93 34.61 -15.38
C VAL A 22 -25.67 35.40 -15.17
N ALA A 23 -25.66 36.66 -15.52
CA ALA A 23 -24.66 37.61 -15.15
C ALA A 23 -24.72 37.73 -13.62
N ILE A 24 -24.07 36.81 -12.90
CA ILE A 24 -23.60 37.00 -11.55
C ILE A 24 -22.49 38.03 -11.73
N ALA A 25 -22.71 39.22 -11.19
CA ALA A 25 -21.75 40.30 -11.21
C ALA A 25 -20.36 39.73 -10.85
N ALA A 26 -19.42 39.85 -11.78
CA ALA A 26 -18.06 39.38 -11.63
C ALA A 26 -17.32 40.24 -10.61
N ASN A 27 -17.36 39.86 -9.34
CA ASN A 27 -16.54 40.43 -8.27
C ASN A 27 -15.45 39.43 -7.82
N GLY A 28 -14.92 38.63 -8.72
CA GLY A 28 -13.79 37.75 -8.45
C GLY A 28 -12.54 38.20 -9.21
N SER A 29 -11.37 38.00 -8.61
CA SER A 29 -10.10 38.28 -9.29
C SER A 29 -9.91 37.36 -10.51
N LYS A 30 -8.98 37.75 -11.38
CA LYS A 30 -8.61 36.93 -12.55
C LYS A 30 -8.11 35.55 -12.12
N GLN A 31 -7.45 35.43 -10.99
CA GLN A 31 -6.92 34.21 -10.40
C GLN A 31 -8.07 33.29 -9.91
N GLU A 32 -9.00 33.85 -9.15
CA GLU A 32 -10.19 33.14 -8.68
C GLU A 32 -11.00 32.58 -9.86
N MET A 33 -11.28 33.38 -10.90
CA MET A 33 -12.03 32.92 -12.06
C MET A 33 -11.35 31.75 -12.76
N LYS A 34 -10.04 31.78 -12.96
CA LYS A 34 -9.28 30.66 -13.53
C LYS A 34 -9.39 29.37 -12.69
N LEU A 35 -9.26 29.47 -11.37
CA LEU A 35 -9.37 28.31 -10.47
C LEU A 35 -10.80 27.76 -10.46
N ARG A 36 -11.84 28.60 -10.58
CA ARG A 36 -13.25 28.17 -10.75
C ARG A 36 -13.47 27.38 -12.03
N GLU A 37 -12.97 27.87 -13.17
CA GLU A 37 -13.00 27.17 -14.45
C GLU A 37 -12.30 25.80 -14.39
N ALA A 38 -11.23 25.70 -13.59
CA ALA A 38 -10.53 24.45 -13.35
C ALA A 38 -11.20 23.54 -12.32
N ASN A 39 -12.28 23.99 -11.66
CA ASN A 39 -12.94 23.35 -10.52
C ASN A 39 -12.04 23.19 -9.27
N LEU A 40 -11.10 24.12 -9.05
CA LEU A 40 -10.23 24.18 -7.88
C LEU A 40 -10.63 25.28 -6.89
N PHE A 41 -11.76 25.94 -7.10
CA PHE A 41 -12.36 26.96 -6.25
C PHE A 41 -13.87 26.80 -6.20
N THR A 42 -14.48 26.98 -5.04
CA THR A 42 -15.92 26.74 -4.82
C THR A 42 -16.66 28.02 -4.40
N ASP A 43 -17.98 28.07 -4.62
CA ASP A 43 -18.85 29.14 -4.16
C ASP A 43 -19.05 29.15 -2.63
N THR A 44 -18.63 28.11 -1.93
CA THR A 44 -18.62 28.06 -0.46
C THR A 44 -17.64 29.08 0.13
N VAL A 45 -16.56 29.42 -0.58
CA VAL A 45 -15.60 30.47 -0.19
C VAL A 45 -16.12 31.83 -0.67
N LYS A 46 -16.82 32.52 0.21
CA LYS A 46 -17.50 33.81 -0.09
C LYS A 46 -16.62 35.03 0.22
N GLY A 47 -15.86 34.93 1.30
CA GLY A 47 -15.15 36.04 1.90
C GLY A 47 -16.08 36.98 2.68
N SER A 48 -15.51 37.82 3.54
CA SER A 48 -16.19 38.87 4.29
C SER A 48 -16.48 40.09 3.40
N GLU A 49 -17.20 41.10 3.94
CA GLU A 49 -17.40 42.42 3.29
C GLU A 49 -16.08 43.13 3.00
N ASN A 50 -15.04 42.89 3.81
CA ASN A 50 -13.69 43.43 3.61
C ASN A 50 -12.83 42.57 2.66
N GLY A 51 -13.38 41.52 2.07
CA GLY A 51 -12.70 40.62 1.12
C GLY A 51 -11.85 39.53 1.77
N THR A 52 -11.71 39.46 3.10
CA THR A 52 -10.94 38.44 3.81
C THR A 52 -11.73 37.14 3.92
N ILE A 53 -11.04 36.00 3.98
CA ILE A 53 -11.67 34.68 4.18
C ILE A 53 -11.58 34.25 5.65
N SER A 54 -12.54 33.40 6.06
CA SER A 54 -12.51 32.82 7.40
C SER A 54 -11.62 31.54 7.43
N ARG A 55 -11.28 31.10 8.65
CA ARG A 55 -10.52 29.86 8.85
C ARG A 55 -11.24 28.62 8.27
N GLY A 56 -12.58 28.60 8.40
CA GLY A 56 -13.40 27.56 7.78
C GLY A 56 -13.33 27.59 6.25
N GLU A 57 -13.43 28.80 5.65
CA GLU A 57 -13.30 28.98 4.20
C GLU A 57 -11.91 28.60 3.69
N ALA A 58 -10.83 28.88 4.44
CA ALA A 58 -9.48 28.49 4.12
C ALA A 58 -9.34 26.95 4.05
N VAL A 59 -9.95 26.20 4.99
CA VAL A 59 -10.00 24.73 4.94
C VAL A 59 -10.73 24.24 3.70
N VAL A 60 -11.92 24.80 3.40
CA VAL A 60 -12.69 24.44 2.21
C VAL A 60 -11.88 24.67 0.95
N LEU A 61 -11.17 25.78 0.85
CA LEU A 61 -10.35 26.14 -0.30
C LEU A 61 -9.22 25.12 -0.54
N VAL A 62 -8.48 24.76 0.52
CA VAL A 62 -7.39 23.77 0.41
C VAL A 62 -7.93 22.39 0.05
N LEU A 63 -9.03 21.94 0.66
CA LEU A 63 -9.67 20.68 0.30
C LEU A 63 -10.18 20.68 -1.15
N ASN A 64 -10.71 21.80 -1.62
CA ASN A 64 -11.15 21.93 -3.01
C ASN A 64 -9.98 21.87 -3.99
N ALA A 65 -8.84 22.49 -3.64
CA ALA A 65 -7.60 22.39 -4.41
C ALA A 65 -7.07 20.93 -4.48
N LEU A 66 -7.28 20.14 -3.43
CA LEU A 66 -7.03 18.68 -3.43
C LEU A 66 -8.12 17.90 -4.19
N GLY A 67 -9.17 18.60 -4.70
CA GLY A 67 -10.27 18.06 -5.53
C GLY A 67 -11.45 17.49 -4.75
N TYR A 68 -11.51 17.66 -3.44
CA TYR A 68 -12.71 17.35 -2.66
C TYR A 68 -13.82 18.39 -2.99
N LYS A 69 -15.08 17.92 -2.97
CA LYS A 69 -16.25 18.74 -3.37
C LYS A 69 -17.12 19.08 -2.16
N ASP A 70 -18.09 19.96 -2.37
CA ASP A 70 -18.96 20.47 -1.31
C ASP A 70 -19.78 19.37 -0.59
N ASP A 71 -20.00 18.22 -1.24
CA ASP A 71 -20.68 17.05 -0.66
C ASP A 71 -19.92 16.45 0.55
N VAL A 72 -18.62 16.70 0.70
CA VAL A 72 -17.80 16.30 1.85
C VAL A 72 -18.44 16.70 3.17
N ASN A 73 -18.99 17.93 3.23
CA ASN A 73 -19.53 18.47 4.48
C ASN A 73 -20.76 17.70 5.02
N THR A 74 -21.49 16.99 4.15
CA THR A 74 -22.70 16.26 4.52
C THR A 74 -22.47 14.76 4.69
N LYS A 75 -21.29 14.25 4.33
CA LYS A 75 -20.95 12.83 4.48
C LYS A 75 -20.71 12.48 5.95
N GLU A 76 -21.53 11.58 6.47
CA GLU A 76 -21.52 11.17 7.87
C GLU A 76 -20.13 10.68 8.33
N GLU A 77 -19.40 10.01 7.46
CA GLU A 77 -18.04 9.54 7.69
C GLU A 77 -17.06 10.66 8.05
N TYR A 78 -17.12 11.81 7.36
CA TYR A 78 -16.24 12.95 7.65
C TYR A 78 -16.73 13.75 8.85
N VAL A 79 -18.05 13.87 9.01
CA VAL A 79 -18.65 14.51 10.18
C VAL A 79 -18.22 13.83 11.48
N LYS A 80 -18.13 12.48 11.49
CA LYS A 80 -17.66 11.70 12.67
C LYS A 80 -16.18 11.89 12.99
N LEU A 81 -15.37 12.32 12.03
CA LEU A 81 -13.93 12.55 12.24
C LEU A 81 -13.62 13.91 12.88
N ASN A 82 -14.60 14.80 12.93
CA ASN A 82 -14.39 16.14 13.46
C ASN A 82 -14.05 16.12 14.97
N PRO A 83 -12.88 16.63 15.38
CA PRO A 83 -12.46 16.66 16.77
C PRO A 83 -12.83 17.96 17.52
N PHE A 84 -13.40 18.98 16.82
CA PHE A 84 -13.63 20.31 17.35
C PHE A 84 -15.04 20.47 17.91
N ASN A 85 -15.17 21.06 19.11
CA ASN A 85 -16.44 21.21 19.80
C ASN A 85 -17.33 22.33 19.21
N ASP A 86 -16.71 23.36 18.63
CA ASP A 86 -17.35 24.54 18.08
C ASP A 86 -17.71 24.44 16.59
N ALA A 87 -17.42 23.32 15.95
CA ALA A 87 -17.66 23.13 14.52
C ALA A 87 -19.17 23.15 14.20
N SER A 88 -19.59 24.14 13.39
CA SER A 88 -20.97 24.25 12.94
C SER A 88 -21.32 23.21 11.86
N ALA A 89 -22.61 23.05 11.59
CA ALA A 89 -23.08 22.20 10.50
C ALA A 89 -22.54 22.64 9.12
N ALA A 90 -22.12 23.89 8.95
CA ALA A 90 -21.58 24.41 7.70
C ALA A 90 -20.16 23.90 7.40
N TYR A 91 -19.38 23.50 8.41
CA TYR A 91 -17.97 23.13 8.23
C TYR A 91 -17.60 21.77 8.85
N LYS A 92 -18.50 21.12 9.58
CA LYS A 92 -18.17 19.95 10.39
C LYS A 92 -17.54 18.81 9.61
N GLY A 93 -18.01 18.51 8.41
CA GLY A 93 -17.45 17.47 7.54
C GLY A 93 -16.10 17.90 6.93
N TYR A 94 -15.98 19.15 6.53
CA TYR A 94 -14.70 19.68 6.02
C TYR A 94 -13.61 19.66 7.10
N LEU A 95 -13.94 20.08 8.33
CA LEU A 95 -13.01 20.08 9.45
C LEU A 95 -12.60 18.68 9.87
N GLY A 96 -13.54 17.73 9.85
CA GLY A 96 -13.26 16.33 10.10
C GLY A 96 -12.28 15.75 9.08
N LEU A 97 -12.52 16.01 7.80
CA LEU A 97 -11.62 15.55 6.73
C LEU A 97 -10.25 16.24 6.80
N ALA A 98 -10.21 17.56 7.03
CA ALA A 98 -8.95 18.31 7.16
C ALA A 98 -8.09 17.83 8.32
N TYR A 99 -8.72 17.50 9.46
CA TYR A 99 -8.04 16.92 10.61
C TYR A 99 -7.48 15.53 10.28
N ASP A 100 -8.26 14.70 9.65
CA ASP A 100 -7.86 13.35 9.29
C ASP A 100 -6.74 13.31 8.21
N LEU A 101 -6.73 14.29 7.30
CA LEU A 101 -5.64 14.49 6.34
C LEU A 101 -4.38 15.15 6.96
N GLY A 102 -4.42 15.53 8.23
CA GLY A 102 -3.32 16.22 8.90
C GLY A 102 -3.11 17.67 8.43
N LEU A 103 -4.10 18.27 7.76
CA LEU A 103 -4.04 19.67 7.33
C LEU A 103 -4.20 20.64 8.51
N VAL A 104 -4.91 20.23 9.55
CA VAL A 104 -5.12 20.98 10.78
C VAL A 104 -4.79 20.14 12.01
N GLN A 105 -4.37 20.76 13.11
CA GLN A 105 -4.04 20.07 14.36
C GLN A 105 -5.27 19.92 15.23
N LYS A 106 -5.26 18.91 16.11
CA LYS A 106 -6.30 18.70 17.12
C LYS A 106 -6.29 19.85 18.14
N ALA A 107 -7.47 20.40 18.42
CA ALA A 107 -7.71 21.37 19.46
C ALA A 107 -9.15 21.19 19.98
N ASP A 108 -9.50 21.82 21.09
CA ASP A 108 -10.87 21.77 21.60
C ASP A 108 -11.82 22.55 20.70
N ASN A 109 -11.40 23.73 20.21
CA ASN A 109 -12.15 24.60 19.31
C ASN A 109 -11.34 24.95 18.06
N PHE A 110 -12.03 25.15 16.94
CA PHE A 110 -11.44 25.52 15.66
C PHE A 110 -11.55 27.03 15.36
N TYR A 111 -12.60 27.66 15.87
CA TYR A 111 -12.91 29.08 15.58
C TYR A 111 -13.07 29.35 14.08
N GLU A 112 -13.96 28.58 13.41
CA GLU A 112 -14.14 28.57 11.97
C GLU A 112 -14.52 29.90 11.33
N ASN A 113 -15.15 30.80 12.11
CA ASN A 113 -15.60 32.15 11.68
C ASN A 113 -14.53 33.23 11.85
N ASP A 114 -13.44 32.93 12.58
CA ASP A 114 -12.33 33.86 12.71
C ASP A 114 -11.67 34.05 11.34
N THR A 115 -11.16 35.26 11.10
CA THR A 115 -10.41 35.58 9.87
C THR A 115 -9.17 34.70 9.79
N ALA A 116 -8.93 34.08 8.61
CA ALA A 116 -7.73 33.32 8.36
C ALA A 116 -6.50 34.24 8.23
N LYS A 117 -5.43 33.88 8.92
CA LYS A 117 -4.12 34.51 8.73
C LYS A 117 -3.41 33.85 7.54
N GLU A 118 -2.55 34.58 6.87
CA GLU A 118 -1.82 34.08 5.70
C GLU A 118 -0.94 32.89 6.05
N ASN A 119 -0.17 32.95 7.15
CA ASN A 119 0.64 31.82 7.64
C ASN A 119 -0.18 30.57 7.92
N TYR A 120 -1.42 30.73 8.35
CA TYR A 120 -2.33 29.59 8.59
C TYR A 120 -2.72 28.90 7.28
N LEU A 121 -3.08 29.68 6.25
CA LEU A 121 -3.38 29.14 4.92
C LEU A 121 -2.15 28.49 4.29
N LEU A 122 -1.00 29.15 4.32
CA LEU A 122 0.28 28.65 3.79
C LEU A 122 0.68 27.33 4.45
N GLY A 123 0.55 27.23 5.80
CA GLY A 123 0.81 26.01 6.52
C GLY A 123 -0.08 24.84 6.08
N MET A 124 -1.38 25.08 5.83
CA MET A 124 -2.28 24.05 5.29
C MET A 124 -1.91 23.65 3.86
N VAL A 125 -1.58 24.61 3.00
CA VAL A 125 -1.16 24.33 1.61
C VAL A 125 0.14 23.52 1.61
N LEU A 126 1.13 23.87 2.42
CA LEU A 126 2.38 23.10 2.52
C LEU A 126 2.16 21.67 3.02
N ARG A 127 1.25 21.48 3.98
CA ARG A 127 0.87 20.12 4.43
C ARG A 127 0.12 19.34 3.35
N ALA A 128 -0.72 20.01 2.57
CA ALA A 128 -1.35 19.44 1.38
C ALA A 128 -0.33 19.04 0.30
N LEU A 129 0.79 19.74 0.24
CA LEU A 129 1.96 19.40 -0.58
C LEU A 129 2.88 18.34 0.06
N ASN A 130 2.51 17.78 1.21
CA ASN A 130 3.24 16.74 1.95
C ASN A 130 4.56 17.22 2.62
N TYR A 131 4.66 18.52 2.97
CA TYR A 131 5.76 19.03 3.80
C TYR A 131 5.46 18.81 5.28
N LYS A 132 6.20 17.92 5.95
CA LYS A 132 5.99 17.58 7.37
C LYS A 132 6.35 18.70 8.31
N ASP A 133 7.38 19.48 7.98
CA ASP A 133 7.88 20.59 8.78
C ASP A 133 7.02 21.87 8.69
N ALA A 134 5.91 21.83 7.94
CA ALA A 134 5.03 22.97 7.72
C ALA A 134 4.32 23.50 8.98
N PHE A 135 4.49 22.88 10.14
CA PHE A 135 4.02 23.41 11.43
C PHE A 135 5.04 24.28 12.15
N THR A 136 6.33 24.14 11.82
CA THR A 136 7.44 24.81 12.52
C THR A 136 8.24 25.74 11.63
N ASP A 137 8.15 25.59 10.30
CA ASP A 137 8.95 26.34 9.32
C ASP A 137 8.10 26.78 8.12
N THR A 138 6.88 27.27 8.37
CA THR A 138 5.92 27.64 7.32
C THR A 138 6.49 28.71 6.39
N GLU A 139 7.08 29.77 6.95
CA GLU A 139 7.58 30.91 6.20
C GLU A 139 8.68 30.55 5.20
N ASN A 140 9.77 29.93 5.68
CA ASN A 140 10.88 29.56 4.82
C ASN A 140 10.44 28.55 3.73
N LEU A 141 9.54 27.62 4.07
CA LEU A 141 9.01 26.66 3.10
C LEU A 141 8.12 27.36 2.06
N ALA A 142 7.27 28.28 2.46
CA ALA A 142 6.39 29.01 1.54
C ALA A 142 7.18 29.84 0.52
N VAL A 143 8.18 30.58 0.97
CA VAL A 143 9.09 31.35 0.10
C VAL A 143 9.90 30.40 -0.81
N LYS A 144 10.48 29.36 -0.23
CA LYS A 144 11.26 28.35 -0.99
C LYS A 144 10.44 27.71 -2.09
N GLN A 145 9.17 27.41 -1.84
CA GLN A 145 8.25 26.82 -2.80
C GLN A 145 7.58 27.86 -3.70
N LYS A 146 7.89 29.14 -3.52
CA LYS A 146 7.33 30.27 -4.30
C LYS A 146 5.80 30.34 -4.19
N LEU A 147 5.26 30.02 -3.03
CA LEU A 147 3.85 30.25 -2.74
C LEU A 147 3.58 31.73 -2.57
N VAL A 148 4.54 32.44 -1.95
CA VAL A 148 4.61 33.90 -1.76
C VAL A 148 6.03 34.37 -2.02
N ASP A 149 6.21 35.68 -2.30
CA ASP A 149 7.51 36.30 -2.38
C ASP A 149 7.98 36.73 -0.97
N GLU A 150 9.30 36.76 -0.74
CA GLU A 150 9.89 37.13 0.57
C GLU A 150 9.47 38.54 1.06
N SER A 151 9.21 39.45 0.10
CA SER A 151 8.74 40.78 0.39
C SER A 151 7.25 40.87 0.75
N ASP A 152 6.48 39.84 0.45
CA ASP A 152 5.02 39.85 0.55
C ASP A 152 4.54 38.98 1.72
N TYR A 153 5.44 38.23 2.39
CA TYR A 153 5.08 37.44 3.56
C TYR A 153 4.79 38.34 4.76
N ILE A 154 3.50 38.45 5.10
CA ILE A 154 2.98 39.26 6.22
C ILE A 154 2.05 38.33 7.05
N GLU A 155 2.09 38.46 8.39
CA GLU A 155 1.14 37.79 9.30
C GLU A 155 -0.24 38.47 9.33
N ASP A 156 -0.71 38.94 8.21
CA ASP A 156 -1.99 39.67 8.09
C ASP A 156 -3.17 38.73 7.75
N ASP A 157 -4.34 39.30 7.75
CA ASP A 157 -5.59 38.63 7.36
C ASP A 157 -5.57 38.38 5.84
N VAL A 158 -5.76 37.12 5.43
CA VAL A 158 -5.71 36.77 4.03
C VAL A 158 -7.02 37.12 3.32
N THR A 159 -6.92 37.83 2.20
CA THR A 159 -8.05 38.08 1.32
C THR A 159 -8.35 36.88 0.43
N LYS A 160 -9.56 36.85 -0.14
CA LYS A 160 -9.97 35.80 -1.09
C LYS A 160 -9.07 35.76 -2.34
N ASP A 161 -8.60 36.94 -2.79
CA ASP A 161 -7.74 37.05 -3.96
C ASP A 161 -6.33 36.56 -3.68
N GLU A 162 -5.73 36.89 -2.55
CA GLU A 162 -4.44 36.35 -2.09
C GLU A 162 -4.52 34.84 -1.89
N ALA A 163 -5.60 34.34 -1.29
CA ALA A 163 -5.82 32.93 -1.12
C ALA A 163 -5.91 32.19 -2.48
N ALA A 164 -6.58 32.77 -3.47
CA ALA A 164 -6.62 32.23 -4.83
C ALA A 164 -5.23 32.24 -5.49
N GLU A 165 -4.42 33.28 -5.25
CA GLU A 165 -3.05 33.37 -5.76
C GLU A 165 -2.13 32.35 -5.13
N ILE A 166 -2.19 32.15 -3.81
CA ILE A 166 -1.45 31.09 -3.10
C ILE A 166 -1.79 29.70 -3.66
N ILE A 167 -3.08 29.41 -3.89
CA ILE A 167 -3.47 28.14 -4.51
C ILE A 167 -2.94 28.03 -5.95
N LEU A 168 -2.99 29.07 -6.74
CA LEU A 168 -2.46 29.08 -8.10
C LEU A 168 -0.93 28.85 -8.12
N ASN A 169 -0.20 29.50 -7.22
CA ASN A 169 1.23 29.35 -7.06
C ASN A 169 1.60 27.93 -6.63
N SER A 170 0.79 27.32 -5.75
CA SER A 170 1.00 25.96 -5.27
C SER A 170 1.02 24.91 -6.40
N LEU A 171 0.35 25.17 -7.52
CA LEU A 171 0.37 24.25 -8.68
C LEU A 171 1.76 24.09 -9.31
N ASN A 172 2.65 25.07 -9.13
CA ASN A 172 4.05 25.00 -9.59
C ASN A 172 5.02 24.51 -8.51
N ALA A 173 4.58 24.41 -7.25
CA ALA A 173 5.40 23.94 -6.14
C ALA A 173 5.68 22.44 -6.26
N GLU A 174 6.87 22.01 -5.85
CA GLU A 174 7.22 20.60 -5.78
C GLU A 174 6.55 19.93 -4.56
N LEU A 175 6.22 18.65 -4.67
CA LEU A 175 5.75 17.87 -3.52
C LEU A 175 6.89 17.60 -2.54
N GLY A 176 6.59 17.64 -1.24
CA GLY A 176 7.55 17.38 -0.15
C GLY A 176 7.92 15.90 0.02
N ASP A 177 7.54 15.05 -0.92
CA ASP A 177 7.82 13.61 -0.96
C ASP A 177 9.14 13.25 -1.65
N GLY A 178 9.92 14.26 -2.05
CA GLY A 178 11.22 14.09 -2.73
C GLY A 178 11.14 13.71 -4.22
N THR A 179 9.95 13.55 -4.80
CA THR A 179 9.78 13.15 -6.22
C THR A 179 10.10 14.24 -7.21
N LYS A 180 10.20 15.51 -6.79
CA LYS A 180 10.23 16.70 -7.65
C LYS A 180 9.02 16.86 -8.56
N THR A 181 7.95 16.12 -8.31
CA THR A 181 6.68 16.28 -9.01
C THR A 181 6.04 17.59 -8.59
N LYS A 182 5.58 18.38 -9.54
CA LYS A 182 4.81 19.58 -9.24
C LYS A 182 3.38 19.22 -8.85
N PHE A 183 2.79 20.01 -7.93
CA PHE A 183 1.41 19.74 -7.48
C PHE A 183 0.39 19.75 -8.62
N GLY A 184 0.48 20.69 -9.56
CA GLY A 184 -0.39 20.70 -10.74
C GLY A 184 -0.29 19.44 -11.60
N GLU A 185 0.93 18.88 -11.77
CA GLU A 185 1.15 17.61 -12.46
C GLU A 185 0.54 16.44 -11.67
N TYR A 186 0.68 16.46 -10.35
CA TYR A 186 0.05 15.49 -9.46
C TYR A 186 -1.49 15.52 -9.62
N LEU A 187 -2.12 16.70 -9.66
CA LEU A 187 -3.56 16.83 -9.85
C LEU A 187 -4.04 16.27 -11.21
N VAL A 188 -3.24 16.43 -12.27
CA VAL A 188 -3.53 15.84 -13.59
C VAL A 188 -3.38 14.31 -13.53
N LYS A 189 -2.28 13.82 -12.98
CA LYS A 189 -2.03 12.39 -12.83
C LYS A 189 -3.10 11.69 -11.97
N SER A 190 -3.61 12.40 -10.96
CA SER A 190 -4.68 11.92 -10.09
C SER A 190 -6.10 12.10 -10.66
N GLY A 191 -6.21 12.61 -11.89
CA GLY A 191 -7.51 12.80 -12.55
C GLY A 191 -8.37 13.95 -11.97
N ILE A 192 -7.80 14.81 -11.12
CA ILE A 192 -8.51 15.92 -10.46
C ILE A 192 -8.81 17.03 -11.46
N ILE A 193 -7.86 17.34 -12.33
CA ILE A 193 -8.01 18.28 -13.44
C ILE A 193 -7.44 17.67 -14.72
N SER A 194 -7.91 18.17 -15.88
CA SER A 194 -7.33 17.76 -17.17
C SER A 194 -6.04 18.57 -17.48
N GLU A 195 -5.19 18.04 -18.38
CA GLU A 195 -4.01 18.75 -18.87
C GLU A 195 -4.36 20.12 -19.48
N ASP A 196 -5.47 20.20 -20.23
CA ASP A 196 -5.93 21.45 -20.85
C ASP A 196 -6.29 22.50 -19.78
N LYS A 197 -6.93 22.09 -18.69
CA LYS A 197 -7.25 22.99 -17.56
C LYS A 197 -5.98 23.45 -16.84
N LEU A 198 -5.01 22.55 -16.62
CA LEU A 198 -3.74 22.93 -16.03
C LEU A 198 -2.98 23.92 -16.91
N ALA A 199 -2.95 23.70 -18.21
CA ALA A 199 -2.34 24.64 -19.18
C ALA A 199 -3.05 26.01 -19.20
N ALA A 200 -4.38 26.05 -19.08
CA ALA A 200 -5.16 27.28 -18.96
C ALA A 200 -4.83 28.08 -17.69
N LEU A 201 -4.40 27.37 -16.60
CA LEU A 201 -3.91 28.01 -15.38
C LEU A 201 -2.47 28.55 -15.52
N GLY A 202 -1.84 28.40 -16.68
CA GLY A 202 -0.46 28.87 -16.94
C GLY A 202 0.62 27.92 -16.46
N VAL A 203 0.26 26.73 -15.98
CA VAL A 203 1.20 25.69 -15.55
C VAL A 203 1.46 24.75 -16.73
N LYS A 204 2.70 24.68 -17.18
CA LYS A 204 3.09 23.72 -18.22
C LYS A 204 3.15 22.34 -17.58
N ALA A 205 2.23 21.46 -17.95
CA ALA A 205 2.42 20.03 -17.71
C ALA A 205 3.71 19.59 -18.42
N ALA A 206 4.46 18.67 -17.81
CA ALA A 206 5.53 18.01 -18.52
C ALA A 206 4.92 17.41 -19.80
N THR A 207 5.47 17.79 -20.97
CA THR A 207 4.97 17.29 -22.26
C THR A 207 5.08 15.77 -22.25
N LYS A 208 3.94 15.09 -22.21
CA LYS A 208 3.85 13.64 -22.28
C LYS A 208 4.45 13.18 -23.61
N ASP A 209 5.63 12.62 -23.58
CA ASP A 209 6.11 11.81 -24.68
C ASP A 209 5.23 10.55 -24.72
N LYS A 210 4.45 10.37 -25.80
CA LYS A 210 3.53 9.22 -25.99
C LYS A 210 4.23 7.85 -25.93
N GLU A 211 5.52 7.85 -25.83
CA GLU A 211 6.39 6.66 -25.81
C GLU A 211 6.74 6.20 -24.39
N ASP A 212 6.48 6.99 -23.33
CA ASP A 212 6.78 6.63 -21.96
C ASP A 212 6.08 5.33 -21.56
N ILE A 213 6.79 4.55 -20.74
CA ILE A 213 6.27 3.31 -20.19
C ILE A 213 5.98 3.52 -18.71
N HIS A 214 4.77 3.18 -18.30
CA HIS A 214 4.33 3.31 -16.93
C HIS A 214 4.20 1.95 -16.27
N ILE A 215 4.54 1.88 -14.97
CA ILE A 215 4.30 0.71 -14.13
C ILE A 215 3.41 1.16 -12.98
N ILE A 216 2.28 0.50 -12.79
CA ILE A 216 1.51 0.56 -11.55
C ILE A 216 1.96 -0.59 -10.68
N TYR A 217 2.30 -0.29 -9.44
CA TYR A 217 2.80 -1.23 -8.46
C TYR A 217 1.97 -1.22 -7.19
N PHE A 218 1.68 -2.40 -6.65
CA PHE A 218 1.07 -2.60 -5.34
C PHE A 218 1.69 -3.84 -4.68
N ASN A 219 1.59 -3.93 -3.36
CA ASN A 219 2.16 -5.03 -2.58
C ASN A 219 1.38 -5.23 -1.28
N ASP A 220 1.56 -6.37 -0.64
CA ASP A 220 1.00 -6.67 0.69
C ASP A 220 -0.49 -6.30 0.78
N PHE A 221 -1.27 -6.73 -0.22
CA PHE A 221 -2.69 -6.40 -0.31
C PHE A 221 -3.52 -7.15 0.73
N HIS A 222 -3.11 -8.37 1.09
CA HIS A 222 -3.67 -9.16 2.19
C HIS A 222 -5.21 -9.24 2.17
N GLY A 223 -5.79 -9.48 0.99
CA GLY A 223 -7.23 -9.66 0.87
C GLY A 223 -8.09 -8.43 1.19
N ASN A 224 -7.52 -7.23 1.27
CA ASN A 224 -8.24 -6.01 1.63
C ASN A 224 -9.13 -5.49 0.50
N ILE A 225 -10.10 -6.32 0.11
CA ILE A 225 -11.01 -6.07 -1.01
C ILE A 225 -12.15 -5.09 -0.69
N THR A 226 -12.46 -4.90 0.59
CA THR A 226 -13.44 -3.93 1.07
C THR A 226 -12.80 -2.55 1.12
N GLU A 227 -13.49 -1.54 0.60
CA GLU A 227 -13.08 -0.15 0.77
C GLU A 227 -13.23 0.26 2.24
N GLU A 228 -12.18 0.82 2.85
CA GLU A 228 -12.22 1.46 4.17
C GLU A 228 -11.96 2.96 4.04
N ILE A 229 -12.89 3.78 4.54
CA ILE A 229 -12.86 5.23 4.41
C ILE A 229 -12.65 5.96 5.74
N THR A 230 -12.65 5.25 6.86
CA THR A 230 -12.55 5.84 8.21
C THR A 230 -11.18 5.65 8.85
N GLY A 231 -10.70 6.67 9.54
CA GLY A 231 -9.48 6.64 10.34
C GLY A 231 -8.19 6.48 9.54
N LYS A 232 -7.15 5.96 10.18
CA LYS A 232 -5.84 5.71 9.55
C LYS A 232 -5.83 4.52 8.56
N LYS A 233 -6.95 3.82 8.42
CA LYS A 233 -7.07 2.59 7.62
C LYS A 233 -7.76 2.85 6.28
N ARG A 234 -7.33 3.84 5.55
CA ARG A 234 -7.93 4.18 4.26
C ARG A 234 -7.36 3.31 3.17
N ASN A 235 -8.12 2.34 2.68
CA ASN A 235 -7.78 1.55 1.52
C ASN A 235 -8.82 1.72 0.40
N MET A 236 -8.42 1.46 -0.82
CA MET A 236 -9.29 1.61 -2.00
C MET A 236 -10.27 0.45 -2.19
N GLY A 237 -10.05 -0.70 -1.57
CA GLY A 237 -10.78 -1.91 -1.91
C GLY A 237 -10.61 -2.33 -3.37
N MET A 238 -11.20 -3.48 -3.75
CA MET A 238 -11.00 -4.03 -5.09
C MET A 238 -11.65 -3.20 -6.21
N ALA A 239 -12.85 -2.65 -5.97
CA ALA A 239 -13.60 -1.97 -7.02
C ALA A 239 -12.91 -0.68 -7.48
N LYS A 240 -12.39 0.11 -6.54
CA LYS A 240 -11.63 1.32 -6.83
C LYS A 240 -10.24 1.03 -7.35
N MET A 241 -9.54 -0.01 -6.83
CA MET A 241 -8.25 -0.43 -7.40
C MET A 241 -8.37 -0.78 -8.89
N VAL A 242 -9.39 -1.57 -9.27
CA VAL A 242 -9.64 -1.91 -10.67
C VAL A 242 -10.04 -0.67 -11.48
N GLY A 243 -10.88 0.21 -10.93
CA GLY A 243 -11.28 1.46 -11.55
C GLY A 243 -10.09 2.36 -11.86
N TYR A 244 -9.28 2.64 -10.84
CA TYR A 244 -8.07 3.46 -10.93
C TYR A 244 -7.09 2.95 -12.01
N VAL A 245 -6.76 1.66 -11.95
CA VAL A 245 -5.83 1.06 -12.90
C VAL A 245 -6.35 1.13 -14.32
N ASN A 246 -7.64 0.89 -14.54
CA ASN A 246 -8.23 0.92 -15.88
C ASN A 246 -8.30 2.35 -16.44
N GLU A 247 -8.65 3.33 -15.64
CA GLU A 247 -8.64 4.74 -16.00
C GLU A 247 -7.22 5.21 -16.35
N PHE A 248 -6.24 4.89 -15.49
CA PHE A 248 -4.84 5.20 -15.74
C PHE A 248 -4.34 4.56 -17.05
N LYS A 249 -4.67 3.28 -17.30
CA LYS A 249 -4.29 2.59 -18.54
C LYS A 249 -4.94 3.17 -19.78
N ALA A 250 -6.16 3.69 -19.66
CA ALA A 250 -6.83 4.37 -20.77
C ALA A 250 -6.09 5.67 -21.16
N ALA A 251 -5.61 6.42 -20.15
CA ALA A 251 -4.80 7.62 -20.38
C ALA A 251 -3.35 7.29 -20.81
N HIS A 252 -2.80 6.14 -20.36
CA HIS A 252 -1.42 5.70 -20.57
C HIS A 252 -1.36 4.28 -21.14
N PRO A 253 -1.52 4.08 -22.47
CA PRO A 253 -1.62 2.73 -23.08
C PRO A 253 -0.39 1.84 -22.91
N ASN A 254 0.80 2.44 -22.62
CA ASN A 254 2.03 1.70 -22.35
C ASN A 254 2.18 1.27 -20.88
N THR A 255 1.09 1.21 -20.13
CA THR A 255 1.11 0.81 -18.71
C THR A 255 1.18 -0.71 -18.54
N ILE A 256 1.96 -1.17 -17.55
CA ILE A 256 1.97 -2.53 -16.99
C ILE A 256 1.64 -2.48 -15.50
N VAL A 257 1.11 -3.58 -14.97
CA VAL A 257 0.74 -3.70 -13.55
C VAL A 257 1.55 -4.82 -12.93
N LEU A 258 2.21 -4.55 -11.80
CA LEU A 258 3.04 -5.50 -11.07
C LEU A 258 2.62 -5.55 -9.60
N SER A 259 2.76 -6.72 -8.98
CA SER A 259 2.53 -6.91 -7.54
C SER A 259 3.77 -7.42 -6.82
N GLY A 260 4.01 -6.93 -5.61
CA GLY A 260 5.10 -7.36 -4.74
C GLY A 260 4.84 -8.66 -3.96
N GLY A 261 3.69 -9.31 -4.12
CA GLY A 261 3.32 -10.50 -3.34
C GLY A 261 2.51 -10.18 -2.10
N ASP A 262 2.22 -11.20 -1.30
CA ASP A 262 1.34 -11.17 -0.12
C ASP A 262 -0.05 -10.59 -0.45
N ASN A 263 -0.66 -11.14 -1.50
CA ASN A 263 -1.89 -10.58 -2.03
C ASN A 263 -3.15 -11.11 -1.33
N TYR A 264 -3.17 -12.36 -0.86
CA TYR A 264 -4.38 -13.14 -0.67
C TYR A 264 -4.88 -13.24 0.76
N GLN A 265 -4.02 -13.69 1.67
CA GLN A 265 -4.37 -13.98 3.05
C GLN A 265 -4.48 -12.70 3.88
N GLY A 266 -5.51 -12.57 4.75
CA GLY A 266 -5.59 -11.47 5.73
C GLY A 266 -6.99 -11.03 6.13
N THR A 267 -8.00 -11.12 5.26
CA THR A 267 -9.39 -10.73 5.60
C THR A 267 -10.34 -11.91 5.53
N ALA A 268 -11.47 -11.82 6.25
CA ALA A 268 -12.51 -12.85 6.21
C ALA A 268 -12.99 -13.14 4.77
N ASP A 269 -13.22 -12.10 4.00
CA ASP A 269 -13.71 -12.19 2.61
C ASP A 269 -12.75 -12.97 1.71
N SER A 270 -11.46 -12.78 1.90
CA SER A 270 -10.43 -13.49 1.15
C SER A 270 -10.23 -14.91 1.68
N ASN A 271 -10.15 -15.07 3.01
CA ASN A 271 -9.85 -16.35 3.65
C ASN A 271 -10.97 -17.38 3.43
N LEU A 272 -12.24 -17.01 3.64
CA LEU A 272 -13.40 -17.87 3.42
C LEU A 272 -13.55 -18.35 1.96
N THR A 273 -12.89 -17.68 1.04
CA THR A 273 -12.99 -17.97 -0.40
C THR A 273 -11.66 -18.32 -1.05
N PHE A 274 -10.62 -18.57 -0.24
CA PHE A 274 -9.25 -18.87 -0.69
C PHE A 274 -8.75 -17.90 -1.77
N GLY A 275 -8.99 -16.59 -1.55
CA GLY A 275 -8.47 -15.52 -2.41
C GLY A 275 -9.22 -15.29 -3.73
N LYS A 276 -10.40 -15.88 -3.92
CA LYS A 276 -11.23 -15.69 -5.14
C LYS A 276 -11.42 -14.21 -5.53
N PRO A 277 -11.73 -13.28 -4.60
CA PRO A 277 -11.91 -11.86 -4.95
C PRO A 277 -10.61 -11.17 -5.33
N VAL A 278 -9.50 -11.50 -4.71
CA VAL A 278 -8.17 -10.95 -5.05
C VAL A 278 -7.77 -11.38 -6.46
N THR A 279 -7.99 -12.66 -6.79
CA THR A 279 -7.76 -13.18 -8.15
C THR A 279 -8.60 -12.42 -9.18
N ALA A 280 -9.88 -12.14 -8.88
CA ALA A 280 -10.75 -11.35 -9.76
C ALA A 280 -10.26 -9.91 -9.91
N MET A 281 -9.79 -9.27 -8.83
CA MET A 281 -9.19 -7.93 -8.85
C MET A 281 -7.95 -7.90 -9.74
N MET A 282 -6.99 -8.79 -9.52
CA MET A 282 -5.75 -8.88 -10.30
C MET A 282 -6.04 -9.09 -11.80
N LYS A 283 -7.02 -9.94 -12.11
CA LYS A 283 -7.51 -10.13 -13.48
C LYS A 283 -8.16 -8.88 -14.05
N GLY A 284 -8.98 -8.19 -13.27
CA GLY A 284 -9.63 -6.92 -13.67
C GLY A 284 -8.65 -5.80 -13.99
N MET A 285 -7.52 -5.76 -13.28
CA MET A 285 -6.41 -4.84 -13.53
C MET A 285 -5.49 -5.27 -14.69
N ASN A 286 -5.64 -6.49 -15.22
CA ASN A 286 -4.67 -7.13 -16.12
C ASN A 286 -3.25 -7.12 -15.51
N THR A 287 -3.11 -7.55 -14.28
CA THR A 287 -1.81 -7.70 -13.62
C THR A 287 -0.92 -8.60 -14.47
N LEU A 288 0.30 -8.15 -14.74
CA LEU A 288 1.24 -8.87 -15.59
C LEU A 288 1.97 -9.96 -14.82
N ALA A 289 2.48 -9.59 -13.66
CA ALA A 289 3.25 -10.50 -12.79
C ALA A 289 3.16 -10.08 -11.31
N SER A 290 3.40 -11.06 -10.44
CA SER A 290 3.58 -10.89 -9.00
C SER A 290 4.88 -11.54 -8.54
N ALA A 291 5.58 -10.93 -7.59
CA ALA A 291 6.54 -11.65 -6.78
C ALA A 291 5.81 -12.71 -5.93
N VAL A 292 6.54 -13.68 -5.42
CA VAL A 292 6.03 -14.66 -4.45
C VAL A 292 6.37 -14.16 -3.06
N GLY A 293 5.36 -13.84 -2.26
CA GLY A 293 5.51 -13.52 -0.85
C GLY A 293 5.48 -14.77 0.04
N ASN A 294 5.68 -14.60 1.34
CA ASN A 294 5.61 -15.70 2.29
C ASN A 294 4.15 -16.17 2.53
N HIS A 295 3.19 -15.26 2.50
CA HIS A 295 1.78 -15.57 2.66
C HIS A 295 1.10 -16.18 1.42
N GLU A 296 1.77 -16.25 0.27
CA GLU A 296 1.32 -17.07 -0.83
C GLU A 296 1.32 -18.59 -0.48
N PHE A 297 2.06 -19.01 0.55
CA PHE A 297 2.14 -20.41 0.98
C PHE A 297 1.10 -20.79 2.05
N ASP A 298 0.35 -19.85 2.62
CA ASP A 298 -0.54 -20.09 3.77
C ASP A 298 -1.62 -21.17 3.54
N TRP A 299 -2.00 -21.41 2.29
CA TRP A 299 -2.95 -22.45 1.91
C TRP A 299 -2.34 -23.51 0.98
N GLY A 300 -1.02 -23.71 1.07
CA GLY A 300 -0.26 -24.65 0.25
C GLY A 300 0.12 -24.08 -1.13
N TYR A 301 1.27 -24.48 -1.64
CA TYR A 301 1.84 -23.96 -2.89
C TYR A 301 1.01 -24.31 -4.14
N GLU A 302 0.13 -25.31 -4.10
CA GLU A 302 -0.79 -25.66 -5.20
C GLU A 302 -1.76 -24.49 -5.51
N LYS A 303 -2.14 -23.70 -4.51
CA LYS A 303 -3.00 -22.52 -4.70
C LYS A 303 -2.33 -21.47 -5.60
N ILE A 304 -1.01 -21.32 -5.49
CA ILE A 304 -0.21 -20.36 -6.30
C ILE A 304 -0.44 -20.59 -7.80
N LYS A 305 -0.45 -21.85 -8.25
CA LYS A 305 -0.74 -22.21 -9.66
C LYS A 305 -2.16 -21.83 -10.07
N GLY A 306 -3.12 -22.09 -9.19
CA GLY A 306 -4.53 -21.80 -9.41
C GLY A 306 -4.74 -20.29 -9.61
N TRP A 307 -4.27 -19.50 -8.70
CA TRP A 307 -4.39 -18.04 -8.75
C TRP A 307 -3.74 -17.41 -9.99
N ALA A 308 -2.53 -17.86 -10.35
CA ALA A 308 -1.84 -17.39 -11.56
C ALA A 308 -2.63 -17.69 -12.83
N LYS A 309 -3.22 -18.90 -12.92
CA LYS A 309 -4.05 -19.32 -14.05
C LYS A 309 -5.34 -18.52 -14.12
N ASP A 310 -6.10 -18.44 -13.04
CA ASP A 310 -7.42 -17.83 -12.99
C ASP A 310 -7.33 -16.30 -13.10
N GLY A 311 -6.29 -15.70 -12.48
CA GLY A 311 -5.97 -14.28 -12.55
C GLY A 311 -5.27 -13.86 -13.84
N SER A 312 -4.82 -14.83 -14.67
CA SER A 312 -4.12 -14.61 -15.95
C SER A 312 -2.81 -13.84 -15.82
N PHE A 313 -2.07 -14.00 -14.71
CA PHE A 313 -0.76 -13.39 -14.46
C PHE A 313 0.34 -14.45 -14.26
N LYS A 314 1.58 -14.04 -14.01
CA LYS A 314 2.70 -14.93 -13.73
C LYS A 314 3.30 -14.62 -12.37
N TYR A 315 3.56 -15.66 -11.57
CA TYR A 315 4.46 -15.53 -10.44
C TYR A 315 5.91 -15.55 -10.91
N LEU A 316 6.73 -14.69 -10.30
CA LEU A 316 8.16 -14.62 -10.54
C LEU A 316 8.92 -14.91 -9.25
N ALA A 317 9.86 -15.87 -9.30
CA ALA A 317 10.77 -16.22 -8.21
C ALA A 317 12.05 -16.83 -8.77
N SER A 318 13.13 -16.09 -8.74
CA SER A 318 14.44 -16.52 -9.26
C SER A 318 15.31 -17.23 -8.21
N ASN A 319 14.92 -17.11 -6.93
CA ASN A 319 15.63 -17.68 -5.79
C ASN A 319 14.89 -18.82 -5.09
N ILE A 320 13.75 -19.31 -5.63
CA ILE A 320 13.06 -20.49 -5.12
C ILE A 320 13.41 -21.69 -5.99
N TYR A 321 14.01 -22.71 -5.40
CA TYR A 321 14.43 -23.94 -6.07
C TYR A 321 13.73 -25.16 -5.46
N ASP A 322 13.36 -26.09 -6.31
CA ASP A 322 12.88 -27.41 -5.91
C ASP A 322 14.07 -28.24 -5.39
N ARG A 323 14.04 -28.68 -4.13
CA ARG A 323 15.16 -29.40 -3.48
C ARG A 323 15.48 -30.72 -4.18
N LYS A 324 14.47 -31.41 -4.72
CA LYS A 324 14.63 -32.71 -5.37
C LYS A 324 15.35 -32.60 -6.71
N THR A 325 15.00 -31.58 -7.49
CA THR A 325 15.53 -31.41 -8.86
C THR A 325 16.69 -30.43 -8.94
N ASN A 326 16.92 -29.64 -7.90
CA ASN A 326 17.88 -28.54 -7.84
C ASN A 326 17.71 -27.54 -9.01
N LYS A 327 16.45 -27.32 -9.44
CA LYS A 327 16.08 -26.37 -10.50
C LYS A 327 15.12 -25.33 -9.96
N PRO A 328 15.04 -24.13 -10.59
CA PRO A 328 13.98 -23.19 -10.28
C PRO A 328 12.62 -23.87 -10.31
N VAL A 329 11.72 -23.53 -9.39
CA VAL A 329 10.39 -24.15 -9.27
C VAL A 329 9.59 -23.98 -10.57
N ALA A 330 8.83 -25.01 -10.95
CA ALA A 330 8.09 -25.02 -12.22
C ALA A 330 6.84 -24.12 -12.20
N TRP A 331 6.30 -23.81 -11.02
CA TRP A 331 5.08 -23.03 -10.83
C TRP A 331 5.30 -21.53 -10.82
N ALA A 332 6.54 -21.04 -10.69
CA ALA A 332 6.93 -19.65 -10.88
C ALA A 332 8.05 -19.55 -11.92
N LYS A 333 8.20 -18.40 -12.55
CA LYS A 333 9.31 -18.15 -13.47
C LYS A 333 10.42 -17.38 -12.78
N PRO A 334 11.71 -17.64 -13.03
CA PRO A 334 12.78 -16.84 -12.46
C PRO A 334 12.76 -15.40 -12.98
N TYR A 335 12.34 -15.21 -14.22
CA TYR A 335 12.25 -13.90 -14.87
C TYR A 335 11.22 -13.89 -15.99
N MET A 336 10.90 -12.70 -16.48
CA MET A 336 10.25 -12.48 -17.76
C MET A 336 10.88 -11.30 -18.51
N ILE A 337 10.77 -11.31 -19.84
CA ILE A 337 11.12 -10.16 -20.68
C ILE A 337 9.88 -9.79 -21.50
N ILE A 338 9.49 -8.52 -21.43
CA ILE A 338 8.41 -7.96 -22.24
C ILE A 338 8.93 -6.83 -23.12
N LYS A 339 8.21 -6.52 -24.18
CA LYS A 339 8.51 -5.37 -25.04
C LYS A 339 7.33 -4.39 -25.03
N LYS A 340 7.61 -3.14 -24.63
CA LYS A 340 6.67 -2.02 -24.64
C LYS A 340 7.34 -0.79 -25.27
N ALA A 341 6.63 0.00 -26.05
CA ALA A 341 7.14 1.21 -26.71
C ALA A 341 8.58 1.07 -27.28
N GLY A 342 8.90 -0.10 -27.85
CA GLY A 342 10.22 -0.40 -28.41
C GLY A 342 11.29 -0.85 -27.41
N ILE A 343 11.07 -0.70 -26.09
CA ILE A 343 11.97 -1.09 -24.99
C ILE A 343 11.71 -2.54 -24.57
N LYS A 344 12.76 -3.30 -24.33
CA LYS A 344 12.73 -4.62 -23.69
C LYS A 344 12.95 -4.46 -22.19
N ILE A 345 12.00 -4.85 -21.37
CA ILE A 345 12.04 -4.79 -19.91
C ILE A 345 12.19 -6.21 -19.40
N GLY A 346 13.32 -6.50 -18.75
CA GLY A 346 13.54 -7.71 -17.97
C GLY A 346 13.05 -7.52 -16.54
N ILE A 347 12.26 -8.46 -16.04
CA ILE A 347 11.73 -8.44 -14.66
C ILE A 347 12.20 -9.73 -14.00
N ILE A 348 12.97 -9.63 -12.92
CA ILE A 348 13.43 -10.76 -12.10
C ILE A 348 12.58 -10.81 -10.85
N GLY A 349 12.03 -11.97 -10.49
CA GLY A 349 11.29 -12.16 -9.24
C GLY A 349 12.21 -12.58 -8.10
N LEU A 350 11.99 -12.10 -6.88
CA LEU A 350 12.73 -12.50 -5.68
C LEU A 350 11.78 -12.63 -4.50
N ALA A 351 11.77 -13.81 -3.86
CA ALA A 351 11.06 -14.10 -2.63
C ALA A 351 11.95 -13.81 -1.41
N HIS A 352 11.33 -13.60 -0.26
CA HIS A 352 12.05 -13.42 1.00
C HIS A 352 12.81 -14.70 1.38
N PRO A 353 14.10 -14.62 1.74
CA PRO A 353 14.91 -15.81 2.03
C PRO A 353 14.44 -16.56 3.29
N ASP A 354 13.86 -15.84 4.26
CA ASP A 354 13.40 -16.40 5.52
C ASP A 354 11.96 -16.97 5.43
N THR A 355 11.38 -17.07 4.23
CA THR A 355 10.06 -17.69 4.02
C THR A 355 9.91 -19.06 4.71
N PRO A 356 10.94 -19.92 4.80
CA PRO A 356 10.83 -21.19 5.55
C PRO A 356 10.49 -21.03 7.03
N SER A 357 10.84 -19.91 7.66
CA SER A 357 10.48 -19.58 9.05
C SER A 357 9.24 -18.69 9.17
N LEU A 358 8.68 -18.24 8.04
CA LEU A 358 7.52 -17.34 7.95
C LEU A 358 6.27 -18.02 7.38
N ALA A 359 6.36 -19.30 7.04
CA ALA A 359 5.26 -20.11 6.53
C ALA A 359 5.27 -21.50 7.22
N LYS A 360 4.17 -22.23 7.14
CA LYS A 360 4.11 -23.61 7.67
C LYS A 360 5.17 -24.48 7.00
N ALA A 361 5.96 -25.19 7.79
CA ALA A 361 7.07 -26.02 7.33
C ALA A 361 6.64 -27.01 6.24
N GLU A 362 5.49 -27.69 6.40
CA GLU A 362 4.93 -28.66 5.44
C GLU A 362 4.66 -28.09 4.04
N TYR A 363 4.42 -26.76 3.94
CA TYR A 363 4.13 -26.10 2.66
C TYR A 363 5.38 -25.63 1.92
N VAL A 364 6.52 -25.55 2.61
CA VAL A 364 7.77 -25.00 2.07
C VAL A 364 8.96 -25.98 2.13
N GLU A 365 8.89 -27.09 2.86
CA GLU A 365 9.98 -28.05 3.07
C GLU A 365 10.60 -28.60 1.76
N ASN A 366 9.81 -28.70 0.69
CA ASN A 366 10.26 -29.16 -0.62
C ASN A 366 11.04 -28.10 -1.41
N PHE A 367 11.14 -26.87 -0.89
CA PHE A 367 11.75 -25.75 -1.58
C PHE A 367 12.97 -25.21 -0.81
N GLU A 368 13.95 -24.77 -1.56
CA GLU A 368 15.11 -24.02 -1.08
C GLU A 368 14.94 -22.54 -1.47
N PHE A 369 14.98 -21.67 -0.47
CA PHE A 369 14.97 -20.21 -0.67
C PHE A 369 16.40 -19.70 -0.60
N ARG A 370 16.99 -19.43 -1.75
CA ARG A 370 18.39 -19.01 -1.89
C ARG A 370 18.55 -17.53 -1.61
N ASP A 371 19.80 -17.16 -1.30
CA ASP A 371 20.17 -15.75 -1.11
C ASP A 371 19.73 -14.90 -2.31
N PRO A 372 18.93 -13.84 -2.10
CA PRO A 372 18.36 -13.05 -3.17
C PRO A 372 19.40 -12.23 -3.94
N VAL A 373 20.48 -11.77 -3.29
CA VAL A 373 21.55 -10.97 -3.92
C VAL A 373 22.34 -11.84 -4.88
N LYS A 374 22.72 -13.06 -4.46
CA LYS A 374 23.43 -14.03 -5.32
C LYS A 374 22.56 -14.42 -6.50
N SER A 375 21.30 -14.77 -6.25
CA SER A 375 20.34 -15.15 -7.30
C SER A 375 20.11 -14.01 -8.29
N ALA A 376 19.93 -12.79 -7.81
CA ALA A 376 19.77 -11.63 -8.68
C ALA A 376 21.00 -11.38 -9.56
N ASN A 377 22.24 -11.47 -9.00
CA ASN A 377 23.46 -11.32 -9.76
C ASN A 377 23.59 -12.38 -10.89
N GLU A 378 23.24 -13.65 -10.60
CA GLU A 378 23.25 -14.72 -11.59
C GLU A 378 22.27 -14.44 -12.74
N TRP A 379 21.02 -14.08 -12.41
CA TRP A 379 20.00 -13.83 -13.42
C TRP A 379 20.21 -12.52 -14.18
N VAL A 380 20.70 -11.45 -13.56
CA VAL A 380 21.13 -10.23 -14.26
C VAL A 380 22.24 -10.54 -15.25
N LYS A 381 23.27 -11.32 -14.84
CA LYS A 381 24.35 -11.76 -15.73
C LYS A 381 23.82 -12.57 -16.91
N TYR A 382 22.89 -13.51 -16.64
CA TYR A 382 22.25 -14.29 -17.69
C TYR A 382 21.48 -13.41 -18.67
N LEU A 383 20.64 -12.50 -18.20
CA LEU A 383 19.85 -11.60 -19.04
C LEU A 383 20.74 -10.67 -19.88
N LYS A 384 21.79 -10.09 -19.29
CA LYS A 384 22.74 -9.23 -19.99
C LYS A 384 23.57 -9.96 -21.03
N SER A 385 23.74 -11.27 -20.91
CA SER A 385 24.44 -12.09 -21.90
C SER A 385 23.70 -12.23 -23.24
N GLY A 386 22.40 -11.90 -23.26
CA GLY A 386 21.52 -12.05 -24.43
C GLY A 386 21.14 -13.50 -24.75
N LYS A 387 21.44 -14.46 -23.86
CA LYS A 387 21.09 -15.90 -24.03
C LYS A 387 19.60 -16.20 -23.84
N ALA A 388 18.85 -15.28 -23.22
CA ALA A 388 17.40 -15.42 -23.10
C ALA A 388 16.76 -15.46 -24.50
N LYS A 389 15.70 -16.26 -24.67
CA LYS A 389 14.98 -16.43 -25.95
C LYS A 389 14.49 -15.07 -26.50
N GLU A 390 14.06 -14.17 -25.64
CA GLU A 390 13.59 -12.83 -25.95
C GLU A 390 14.72 -11.85 -26.25
N GLY A 391 15.99 -12.28 -26.02
CA GLY A 391 17.21 -11.49 -26.18
C GLY A 391 17.51 -10.60 -24.97
N LYS A 392 18.51 -9.75 -25.10
CA LYS A 392 18.99 -8.87 -24.04
C LYS A 392 17.96 -7.78 -23.74
N PRO A 393 17.57 -7.55 -22.46
CA PRO A 393 16.74 -6.42 -22.07
C PRO A 393 17.52 -5.10 -22.04
N ASP A 394 16.78 -3.99 -22.25
CA ASP A 394 17.31 -2.62 -22.15
C ASP A 394 17.30 -2.14 -20.69
N VAL A 395 16.32 -2.59 -19.90
CA VAL A 395 16.12 -2.29 -18.47
C VAL A 395 15.89 -3.58 -17.71
N ILE A 396 16.42 -3.70 -16.49
CA ILE A 396 16.19 -4.85 -15.59
C ILE A 396 15.63 -4.34 -14.27
N ILE A 397 14.46 -4.87 -13.90
CA ILE A 397 13.72 -4.56 -12.69
C ILE A 397 13.75 -5.78 -11.77
N ALA A 398 14.03 -5.57 -10.48
CA ALA A 398 13.81 -6.56 -9.46
C ALA A 398 12.39 -6.36 -8.87
N LEU A 399 11.49 -7.31 -9.10
CA LEU A 399 10.16 -7.41 -8.50
C LEU A 399 10.28 -8.34 -7.30
N THR A 400 10.18 -7.80 -6.10
CA THR A 400 10.59 -8.55 -4.92
C THR A 400 9.53 -8.55 -3.82
N HIS A 401 9.56 -9.62 -3.01
CA HIS A 401 8.93 -9.64 -1.70
C HIS A 401 10.04 -9.57 -0.64
N ILE A 402 10.75 -8.46 -0.56
CA ILE A 402 11.89 -8.21 0.32
C ILE A 402 11.71 -6.85 0.98
N ASP A 403 11.99 -6.79 2.26
CA ASP A 403 11.77 -5.64 3.13
C ASP A 403 12.59 -4.41 2.76
N SER A 404 12.01 -3.25 2.97
CA SER A 404 12.65 -1.94 3.04
C SER A 404 11.87 -1.02 3.97
N ASP A 405 12.56 -0.04 4.55
CA ASP A 405 11.96 1.05 5.34
C ASP A 405 12.63 2.36 4.97
N GLN A 406 11.92 3.47 5.12
CA GLN A 406 12.44 4.80 4.83
C GLN A 406 12.16 5.77 5.96
N ASN A 407 13.21 6.43 6.43
CA ASN A 407 13.07 7.62 7.23
C ASN A 407 12.90 8.81 6.26
N PHE A 408 11.68 9.35 6.16
CA PHE A 408 11.38 10.46 5.24
C PHE A 408 12.03 11.80 5.68
N ASP A 409 12.44 11.94 6.94
CA ASP A 409 13.08 13.14 7.43
C ASP A 409 14.55 13.21 6.99
N THR A 410 15.25 12.06 7.00
CA THR A 410 16.64 11.94 6.54
C THR A 410 16.76 11.45 5.10
N ASN A 411 15.68 10.96 4.50
CA ASN A 411 15.64 10.22 3.23
C ASN A 411 16.47 8.92 3.23
N GLU A 412 16.89 8.43 4.39
CA GLU A 412 17.61 7.18 4.51
C GLU A 412 16.68 5.99 4.27
N ILE A 413 17.13 5.04 3.43
CA ILE A 413 16.44 3.78 3.17
C ILE A 413 17.27 2.65 3.79
N THR A 414 16.59 1.79 4.55
CA THR A 414 17.16 0.61 5.22
C THR A 414 16.44 -0.68 4.76
N GLY A 415 16.84 -1.82 5.31
CA GLY A 415 16.27 -3.13 4.99
C GLY A 415 17.01 -3.90 3.91
N ASN A 416 16.60 -5.16 3.70
CA ASN A 416 17.31 -6.09 2.82
C ASN A 416 17.25 -5.71 1.33
N ALA A 417 16.22 -4.97 0.90
CA ALA A 417 16.14 -4.47 -0.48
C ALA A 417 17.28 -3.52 -0.85
N THR A 418 17.88 -2.82 0.13
CA THR A 418 19.05 -1.95 -0.11
C THR A 418 20.28 -2.74 -0.55
N LYS A 419 20.43 -4.01 -0.12
CA LYS A 419 21.52 -4.89 -0.55
C LYS A 419 21.43 -5.19 -2.05
N LEU A 420 20.20 -5.33 -2.59
CA LEU A 420 20.02 -5.51 -4.05
C LEU A 420 20.49 -4.28 -4.82
N ALA A 421 20.14 -3.08 -4.35
CA ALA A 421 20.56 -1.83 -5.00
C ALA A 421 22.08 -1.60 -4.91
N ASN A 422 22.74 -2.02 -3.82
CA ASN A 422 24.16 -1.84 -3.59
C ASN A 422 25.02 -2.89 -4.31
N GLU A 423 24.60 -4.16 -4.29
CA GLU A 423 25.46 -5.30 -4.62
C GLU A 423 25.12 -5.95 -5.97
N VAL A 424 23.94 -5.68 -6.56
CA VAL A 424 23.56 -6.25 -7.85
C VAL A 424 23.81 -5.27 -8.99
N LYS A 425 24.94 -5.44 -9.68
CA LYS A 425 25.34 -4.55 -10.76
C LYS A 425 24.45 -4.70 -12.01
N GLY A 426 23.65 -3.67 -12.25
CA GLY A 426 22.85 -3.55 -13.46
C GLY A 426 21.37 -3.77 -13.29
N LEU A 427 20.89 -3.72 -12.06
CA LEU A 427 19.51 -3.38 -11.77
C LEU A 427 19.27 -1.90 -12.07
N ASN A 428 18.06 -1.59 -12.54
CA ASN A 428 17.62 -0.24 -12.84
C ASN A 428 16.52 0.23 -11.88
N LEU A 429 15.85 -0.70 -11.21
CA LEU A 429 14.76 -0.45 -10.26
C LEU A 429 14.58 -1.66 -9.34
N VAL A 430 14.28 -1.40 -8.07
CA VAL A 430 13.83 -2.40 -7.09
C VAL A 430 12.42 -2.05 -6.64
N LEU A 431 11.50 -2.98 -6.80
CA LEU A 431 10.14 -2.93 -6.25
C LEU A 431 10.13 -3.85 -5.03
N SER A 432 10.07 -3.27 -3.84
CA SER A 432 10.15 -3.96 -2.54
C SER A 432 8.78 -4.14 -1.88
N ALA A 433 8.67 -5.01 -0.87
CA ALA A 433 7.42 -5.37 -0.20
C ALA A 433 7.70 -5.87 1.23
N HIS A 434 6.82 -6.66 1.83
CA HIS A 434 6.97 -7.40 3.07
C HIS A 434 6.92 -6.57 4.36
N SER A 435 7.63 -5.47 4.44
CA SER A 435 7.71 -4.65 5.67
C SER A 435 6.48 -3.78 5.94
N HIS A 436 5.52 -3.71 5.02
CA HIS A 436 4.34 -2.84 5.13
C HIS A 436 4.73 -1.36 5.37
N ARG A 437 5.72 -0.86 4.64
CA ARG A 437 6.20 0.52 4.74
C ARG A 437 6.00 1.26 3.42
N SER A 438 5.91 2.57 3.52
CA SER A 438 5.99 3.45 2.36
C SER A 438 7.47 3.73 2.10
N VAL A 439 7.95 3.42 0.89
CA VAL A 439 9.33 3.72 0.48
C VAL A 439 9.32 4.31 -0.92
N ASN A 440 9.97 5.44 -1.10
CA ASN A 440 10.15 6.08 -2.40
C ASN A 440 11.45 6.90 -2.41
N GLY A 441 12.53 6.30 -2.85
CA GLY A 441 13.84 6.96 -2.87
C GLY A 441 14.87 6.18 -3.67
N LYS A 442 16.14 6.50 -3.50
CA LYS A 442 17.25 5.87 -4.25
C LYS A 442 18.36 5.42 -3.31
N VAL A 443 18.90 4.23 -3.57
CA VAL A 443 20.11 3.72 -2.96
C VAL A 443 21.10 3.43 -4.09
N ASN A 444 22.32 4.00 -4.01
CA ASN A 444 23.35 3.86 -5.05
C ASN A 444 22.81 4.16 -6.49
N ASN A 445 22.01 5.21 -6.63
CA ASN A 445 21.31 5.62 -7.85
C ASN A 445 20.27 4.62 -8.39
N VAL A 446 19.96 3.53 -7.70
CA VAL A 446 18.88 2.61 -8.05
C VAL A 446 17.63 3.01 -7.25
N PRO A 447 16.51 3.35 -7.92
CA PRO A 447 15.27 3.61 -7.23
C PRO A 447 14.78 2.38 -6.48
N ILE A 448 14.24 2.58 -5.25
CA ILE A 448 13.52 1.59 -4.46
C ILE A 448 12.13 2.15 -4.17
N LEU A 449 11.10 1.36 -4.49
CA LEU A 449 9.70 1.75 -4.29
C LEU A 449 8.95 0.64 -3.57
N GLN A 450 8.23 1.00 -2.49
CA GLN A 450 7.28 0.13 -1.79
C GLN A 450 5.96 0.88 -1.57
N ALA A 451 4.86 0.27 -1.94
CA ALA A 451 3.53 0.90 -1.96
C ALA A 451 2.72 0.63 -0.68
N TYR A 452 3.35 0.78 0.48
CA TYR A 452 2.76 0.53 1.79
C TYR A 452 2.14 -0.89 1.87
N CYS A 453 0.84 -1.01 2.19
CA CYS A 453 0.11 -2.28 2.26
C CYS A 453 -1.41 -2.06 2.14
N TYR A 454 -2.17 -3.13 2.01
CA TYR A 454 -3.64 -3.19 2.09
C TYR A 454 -4.37 -2.32 1.06
N GLY A 455 -3.73 -1.96 -0.05
CA GLY A 455 -4.30 -1.03 -1.03
C GLY A 455 -4.42 0.42 -0.54
N ARG A 456 -3.60 0.80 0.47
CA ARG A 456 -3.54 2.17 1.03
C ARG A 456 -2.66 3.11 0.23
N ALA A 457 -1.81 2.57 -0.60
CA ALA A 457 -1.01 3.32 -1.55
C ALA A 457 -0.85 2.55 -2.86
N VAL A 458 -0.50 3.28 -3.92
CA VAL A 458 -0.14 2.74 -5.23
C VAL A 458 1.17 3.37 -5.66
N GLY A 459 2.13 2.53 -6.05
CA GLY A 459 3.39 2.98 -6.62
C GLY A 459 3.25 3.24 -8.11
N HIS A 460 3.81 4.34 -8.58
CA HIS A 460 3.95 4.66 -10.00
C HIS A 460 5.41 4.69 -10.38
N VAL A 461 5.73 4.08 -11.51
CA VAL A 461 7.06 4.20 -12.14
C VAL A 461 6.87 4.69 -13.55
N THR A 462 7.63 5.71 -13.94
CA THR A 462 7.70 6.20 -15.32
C THR A 462 9.10 5.93 -15.88
N LEU A 463 9.16 5.14 -16.94
CA LEU A 463 10.37 4.99 -17.76
C LEU A 463 10.31 6.04 -18.87
N ASP A 464 11.11 7.11 -18.74
CA ASP A 464 11.27 8.15 -19.79
C ASP A 464 11.98 7.55 -21.01
N VAL A 465 11.27 7.43 -22.13
CA VAL A 465 11.77 6.74 -23.32
C VAL A 465 12.11 7.73 -24.43
N ASP A 466 13.41 7.87 -24.69
CA ASP A 466 13.95 8.64 -25.82
C ASP A 466 13.89 7.82 -27.13
N LYS A 467 13.33 8.44 -28.17
CA LYS A 467 13.16 7.86 -29.50
C LYS A 467 14.02 8.56 -30.53
N LYS A 468 15.04 7.89 -31.00
CA LYS A 468 15.97 8.41 -32.04
C LYS A 468 15.67 7.78 -33.38
N VAL A 469 15.27 8.58 -34.36
CA VAL A 469 15.06 8.15 -35.75
C VAL A 469 16.29 8.56 -36.58
N THR A 470 17.03 7.58 -37.11
CA THR A 470 18.12 7.80 -38.04
C THR A 470 17.71 7.36 -39.44
N SER A 471 18.01 8.17 -40.44
CA SER A 471 17.74 7.87 -41.87
C SER A 471 19.04 7.63 -42.61
N LYS A 472 19.13 6.52 -43.34
CA LYS A 472 20.28 6.19 -44.20
C LYS A 472 19.80 5.94 -45.62
N LYS A 473 20.45 6.61 -46.60
CA LYS A 473 20.27 6.29 -48.00
C LYS A 473 21.03 4.98 -48.33
N VAL A 474 20.27 3.97 -48.76
CA VAL A 474 20.84 2.67 -49.16
C VAL A 474 20.66 2.51 -50.66
N LYS A 475 21.73 2.17 -51.37
CA LYS A 475 21.73 1.90 -52.81
C LYS A 475 21.09 0.53 -53.07
N VAL A 476 19.99 0.50 -53.81
CA VAL A 476 19.27 -0.73 -54.15
C VAL A 476 19.39 -0.95 -55.64
N SER A 477 19.82 -2.13 -56.05
CA SER A 477 19.84 -2.52 -57.47
C SER A 477 18.44 -2.97 -57.90
N VAL A 478 17.87 -2.31 -58.88
CA VAL A 478 16.56 -2.67 -59.46
C VAL A 478 16.82 -3.24 -60.87
N LYS A 479 16.33 -4.43 -61.12
CA LYS A 479 16.29 -5.00 -62.46
C LYS A 479 15.32 -4.20 -63.36
N ALA A 480 15.77 -3.58 -64.38
CA ALA A 480 14.94 -2.94 -65.39
C ALA A 480 15.03 -3.72 -66.70
N LYS A 481 13.93 -4.06 -67.33
CA LYS A 481 13.87 -4.62 -68.69
C LYS A 481 13.82 -3.46 -69.67
N ASN A 482 14.72 -3.45 -70.64
CA ASN A 482 14.66 -2.56 -71.81
C ASN A 482 13.75 -3.19 -72.87
N ASP A 483 13.24 -2.37 -73.80
CA ASP A 483 12.39 -2.78 -74.93
C ASP A 483 13.02 -3.86 -75.84
N LYS A 484 14.32 -4.12 -75.69
CA LYS A 484 15.08 -5.19 -76.38
C LYS A 484 15.32 -6.43 -75.50
N LYS A 485 14.50 -6.68 -74.43
CA LYS A 485 14.60 -7.84 -73.53
C LYS A 485 15.97 -8.04 -72.80
N LYS A 486 16.89 -7.07 -72.86
CA LYS A 486 18.11 -7.15 -72.04
C LYS A 486 17.90 -6.58 -70.67
N GLU A 487 18.19 -7.38 -69.62
CA GLU A 487 18.17 -6.93 -68.22
C GLU A 487 19.31 -5.94 -67.95
N THR A 488 19.02 -4.73 -67.57
CA THR A 488 19.98 -3.73 -67.13
C THR A 488 19.78 -3.45 -65.64
N LYS A 489 20.87 -3.43 -64.86
CA LYS A 489 20.83 -3.07 -63.42
C LYS A 489 20.85 -1.54 -63.29
N LYS A 490 19.71 -0.94 -62.90
CA LYS A 490 19.68 0.48 -62.54
C LYS A 490 19.80 0.62 -61.02
N SER A 491 20.60 1.55 -60.57
CA SER A 491 20.73 1.85 -59.12
C SER A 491 19.68 2.88 -58.73
N LYS A 492 18.83 2.54 -57.73
CA LYS A 492 17.95 3.49 -57.08
C LYS A 492 18.36 3.61 -55.60
N TYR A 493 18.12 4.76 -54.99
CA TYR A 493 18.31 4.98 -53.57
C TYR A 493 16.98 4.80 -52.83
N LYS A 494 17.02 4.01 -51.75
CA LYS A 494 15.93 3.89 -50.82
C LYS A 494 16.34 4.51 -49.47
N ILE A 495 15.48 5.32 -48.90
CA ILE A 495 15.69 5.83 -47.55
C ILE A 495 15.23 4.74 -46.57
N VAL A 496 16.15 4.20 -45.80
CA VAL A 496 15.85 3.26 -44.73
C VAL A 496 15.91 4.06 -43.43
N LYS A 497 14.74 4.13 -42.73
CA LYS A 497 14.66 4.71 -41.40
C LYS A 497 14.90 3.61 -40.36
N LYS A 498 15.82 3.85 -39.44
CA LYS A 498 16.06 3.00 -38.26
C LYS A 498 15.65 3.79 -37.03
N THR A 499 14.70 3.25 -36.27
CA THR A 499 14.30 3.80 -34.98
C THR A 499 15.04 3.04 -33.87
N ALA A 500 15.66 3.76 -32.97
CA ALA A 500 16.23 3.24 -31.74
C ALA A 500 15.50 3.88 -30.54
N TYR A 501 15.30 3.10 -29.51
CA TYR A 501 14.69 3.53 -28.27
C TYR A 501 15.69 3.34 -27.14
N LYS A 502 15.67 4.23 -26.15
CA LYS A 502 16.52 4.16 -24.95
C LYS A 502 15.77 4.73 -23.77
N VAL A 503 15.83 4.08 -22.63
CA VAL A 503 15.38 4.66 -21.37
C VAL A 503 16.40 5.70 -20.92
N LYS A 504 15.95 6.92 -20.70
CA LYS A 504 16.75 8.08 -20.30
C LYS A 504 16.78 8.20 -18.79
N ASP A 505 15.62 8.07 -18.13
CA ASP A 505 15.46 8.14 -16.69
C ASP A 505 14.36 7.20 -16.20
N ILE A 506 14.35 6.91 -14.90
CA ILE A 506 13.32 6.17 -14.19
C ILE A 506 12.89 7.01 -12.99
N ALA A 507 11.68 7.53 -13.07
CA ALA A 507 11.03 8.25 -11.98
C ALA A 507 10.08 7.32 -11.21
N THR A 508 10.04 7.48 -9.88
CA THR A 508 9.14 6.75 -8.99
C THR A 508 8.30 7.72 -8.18
N GLU A 509 7.03 7.41 -7.99
CA GLU A 509 6.06 8.20 -7.24
C GLU A 509 5.21 7.26 -6.40
N LEU A 510 4.79 7.74 -5.23
CA LEU A 510 3.92 7.00 -4.32
C LEU A 510 2.62 7.80 -4.14
N TYR A 511 1.48 7.19 -4.48
CA TYR A 511 0.17 7.81 -4.34
C TYR A 511 -0.56 7.20 -3.15
N ASP A 512 -0.82 8.02 -2.14
CA ASP A 512 -1.63 7.63 -0.99
C ASP A 512 -3.10 7.52 -1.39
N ALA A 513 -3.71 6.38 -1.10
CA ALA A 513 -5.11 6.12 -1.42
C ALA A 513 -6.07 7.09 -0.69
N SER A 514 -5.69 7.61 0.48
CA SER A 514 -6.51 8.57 1.22
C SER A 514 -6.75 9.88 0.46
N ILE A 515 -5.81 10.24 -0.43
CA ILE A 515 -5.89 11.49 -1.21
C ILE A 515 -6.67 11.29 -2.52
N ILE A 516 -6.53 10.12 -3.15
CA ILE A 516 -7.06 9.90 -4.50
C ILE A 516 -8.37 9.11 -4.55
N LYS A 517 -8.68 8.29 -3.52
CA LYS A 517 -9.76 7.28 -3.56
C LYS A 517 -11.17 7.82 -3.84
N ASP A 518 -11.49 9.03 -3.32
CA ASP A 518 -12.85 9.59 -3.45
C ASP A 518 -13.16 10.11 -4.87
N LYS A 519 -12.13 10.19 -5.71
CA LYS A 519 -12.20 10.62 -7.11
C LYS A 519 -12.15 9.46 -8.08
N ILE A 520 -11.83 8.27 -7.60
CA ILE A 520 -11.74 7.08 -8.42
C ILE A 520 -13.14 6.54 -8.67
N ILE A 521 -13.47 6.38 -9.95
CA ILE A 521 -14.71 5.71 -10.36
C ILE A 521 -14.53 4.21 -10.12
N LYS A 522 -15.42 3.63 -9.32
CA LYS A 522 -15.45 2.17 -9.10
C LYS A 522 -15.67 1.44 -10.41
N SER A 523 -14.94 0.37 -10.63
CA SER A 523 -15.26 -0.57 -11.70
C SER A 523 -16.59 -1.25 -11.41
N ALA A 524 -17.63 -0.96 -12.15
CA ALA A 524 -18.96 -1.56 -11.97
C ALA A 524 -18.92 -3.09 -11.97
N LYS A 525 -18.10 -3.71 -12.83
CA LYS A 525 -17.92 -5.16 -12.90
C LYS A 525 -17.26 -5.73 -11.63
N ALA A 526 -16.28 -5.02 -11.07
CA ALA A 526 -15.60 -5.45 -9.85
C ALA A 526 -16.51 -5.25 -8.62
N ASP A 527 -17.28 -4.18 -8.59
CA ASP A 527 -18.25 -3.88 -7.55
C ASP A 527 -19.41 -4.89 -7.55
N GLU A 528 -19.96 -5.24 -8.72
CA GLU A 528 -20.95 -6.31 -8.86
C GLU A 528 -20.41 -7.66 -8.39
N PHE A 529 -19.19 -8.00 -8.76
CA PHE A 529 -18.55 -9.25 -8.31
C PHE A 529 -18.39 -9.26 -6.78
N TYR A 530 -17.92 -8.15 -6.21
CA TYR A 530 -17.77 -7.99 -4.76
C TYR A 530 -19.10 -8.12 -4.04
N THR A 531 -20.16 -7.44 -4.52
CA THR A 531 -21.52 -7.51 -3.94
C THR A 531 -22.05 -8.93 -3.91
N LYS A 532 -21.88 -9.70 -5.01
CA LYS A 532 -22.30 -11.10 -5.06
C LYS A 532 -21.52 -11.96 -4.08
N LEU A 533 -20.21 -11.76 -3.99
CA LEU A 533 -19.36 -12.50 -3.06
C LEU A 533 -19.78 -12.23 -1.60
N GLN A 534 -20.04 -10.97 -1.23
CA GLN A 534 -20.50 -10.63 0.12
C GLN A 534 -21.81 -11.35 0.46
N ALA A 535 -22.73 -11.48 -0.49
CA ALA A 535 -23.97 -12.23 -0.29
C ALA A 535 -23.70 -13.75 -0.12
N GLU A 536 -22.73 -14.32 -0.87
CA GLU A 536 -22.37 -15.75 -0.78
C GLU A 536 -21.81 -16.12 0.61
N ILE A 537 -21.08 -15.24 1.28
CA ILE A 537 -20.40 -15.51 2.55
C ILE A 537 -21.06 -14.87 3.76
N ALA A 538 -22.18 -14.13 3.57
CA ALA A 538 -22.79 -13.29 4.60
C ALA A 538 -23.18 -14.08 5.86
N ASP A 539 -23.78 -15.25 5.70
CA ASP A 539 -24.26 -16.07 6.82
C ASP A 539 -23.10 -16.51 7.72
N GLU A 540 -22.00 -17.00 7.13
CA GLU A 540 -20.83 -17.39 7.88
C GLU A 540 -20.08 -16.21 8.47
N LYS A 541 -19.83 -15.17 7.67
CA LYS A 541 -19.08 -13.99 8.11
C LYS A 541 -19.75 -13.25 9.26
N ASN A 542 -21.09 -13.08 9.17
CA ASN A 542 -21.87 -12.29 10.13
C ASN A 542 -22.43 -13.11 11.30
N LYS A 543 -22.12 -14.42 11.37
CA LYS A 543 -22.51 -15.27 12.50
C LYS A 543 -21.99 -14.65 13.80
N VAL A 544 -22.93 -14.22 14.68
CA VAL A 544 -22.57 -13.65 15.98
C VAL A 544 -22.18 -14.77 16.95
N LEU A 545 -21.00 -14.66 17.53
CA LEU A 545 -20.43 -15.62 18.48
C LEU A 545 -20.68 -15.21 19.93
N GLY A 546 -20.60 -13.92 20.21
CA GLY A 546 -20.75 -13.34 21.54
C GLY A 546 -20.54 -11.84 21.56
N GLU A 547 -20.13 -11.29 22.70
CA GLU A 547 -19.92 -9.86 22.90
C GLU A 547 -18.66 -9.59 23.74
N ALA A 548 -17.91 -8.54 23.39
CA ALA A 548 -16.80 -8.00 24.19
C ALA A 548 -17.25 -6.77 24.96
N THR A 549 -17.05 -6.75 26.29
CA THR A 549 -17.45 -5.61 27.14
C THR A 549 -16.54 -4.40 26.96
N GLU A 550 -15.28 -4.63 26.58
CA GLU A 550 -14.26 -3.63 26.27
C GLU A 550 -13.42 -4.14 25.10
N ALA A 551 -12.63 -3.26 24.46
CA ALA A 551 -11.72 -3.67 23.40
C ALA A 551 -10.57 -4.52 23.97
N PHE A 552 -10.26 -5.64 23.29
CA PHE A 552 -9.06 -6.42 23.51
C PHE A 552 -7.97 -5.85 22.59
N THR A 553 -7.20 -4.91 23.10
CA THR A 553 -6.20 -4.20 22.30
C THR A 553 -5.08 -5.13 21.85
N HIS A 554 -4.65 -4.93 20.60
CA HIS A 554 -3.47 -5.54 20.02
C HIS A 554 -2.80 -4.54 19.09
N ASN A 555 -1.77 -3.86 19.59
CA ASN A 555 -0.99 -2.93 18.79
C ASN A 555 0.34 -3.61 18.42
N ARG A 556 0.53 -3.89 17.14
CA ARG A 556 1.70 -4.60 16.63
C ARG A 556 3.02 -3.83 16.76
N SER A 557 2.98 -2.55 17.06
CA SER A 557 4.15 -1.72 17.32
C SER A 557 4.55 -1.61 18.80
N ASP A 558 3.71 -2.10 19.73
CA ASP A 558 4.03 -2.11 21.16
C ASP A 558 5.17 -3.08 21.44
N LYS A 559 6.14 -2.63 22.23
CA LYS A 559 7.32 -3.40 22.62
C LYS A 559 7.38 -3.57 24.13
N GLY A 560 7.88 -4.74 24.57
CA GLY A 560 8.04 -5.05 25.97
C GLY A 560 6.73 -5.18 26.75
N SER A 561 5.61 -5.48 26.08
CA SER A 561 4.29 -5.63 26.69
C SER A 561 3.52 -6.81 26.11
N VAL A 562 2.66 -7.42 26.92
CA VAL A 562 1.70 -8.43 26.47
C VAL A 562 0.37 -7.75 26.24
N THR A 563 -0.11 -7.77 24.99
CA THR A 563 -1.38 -7.15 24.61
C THR A 563 -2.57 -7.85 25.24
N LEU A 564 -3.67 -7.13 25.48
CA LEU A 564 -4.90 -7.71 26.07
C LEU A 564 -5.45 -8.87 25.22
N LEU A 565 -5.41 -8.74 23.89
CA LEU A 565 -5.83 -9.80 22.97
C LEU A 565 -4.89 -11.00 23.03
N GLY A 566 -3.57 -10.76 22.99
CA GLY A 566 -2.57 -11.81 23.04
C GLY A 566 -2.67 -12.61 24.34
N ARG A 567 -2.87 -11.92 25.45
CA ARG A 567 -3.06 -12.54 26.76
C ARG A 567 -4.31 -13.42 26.79
N TRP A 568 -5.46 -12.90 26.35
CA TRP A 568 -6.72 -13.65 26.30
C TRP A 568 -6.60 -14.89 25.40
N ALA A 569 -6.01 -14.75 24.22
CA ALA A 569 -5.79 -15.89 23.32
C ALA A 569 -4.94 -16.97 23.99
N CYS A 570 -3.84 -16.60 24.65
CA CYS A 570 -2.99 -17.54 25.41
C CYS A 570 -3.75 -18.22 26.55
N GLU A 571 -4.59 -17.49 27.31
CA GLU A 571 -5.41 -18.10 28.38
C GLU A 571 -6.37 -19.13 27.82
N VAL A 572 -7.06 -18.81 26.71
CA VAL A 572 -8.00 -19.73 26.05
C VAL A 572 -7.29 -20.96 25.49
N MET A 573 -6.11 -20.78 24.88
CA MET A 573 -5.27 -21.90 24.40
C MET A 573 -4.80 -22.81 25.55
N ALA A 574 -4.38 -22.21 26.69
CA ALA A 574 -3.95 -22.96 27.86
C ALA A 574 -5.10 -23.77 28.45
N ASP A 575 -6.29 -23.18 28.59
CA ASP A 575 -7.48 -23.85 29.12
C ASP A 575 -7.88 -25.06 28.26
N GLU A 576 -7.91 -24.91 26.92
CA GLU A 576 -8.24 -25.98 25.98
C GLU A 576 -7.20 -27.11 26.01
N ALA A 577 -5.92 -26.78 26.00
CA ALA A 577 -4.84 -27.76 26.01
C ALA A 577 -4.57 -28.34 27.43
N LYS A 578 -5.22 -27.84 28.48
CA LYS A 578 -4.91 -28.15 29.87
C LYS A 578 -3.42 -27.92 30.17
N ALA A 579 -2.87 -26.84 29.66
CA ALA A 579 -1.47 -26.47 29.79
C ALA A 579 -1.29 -25.44 30.90
N GLU A 580 -0.15 -25.47 31.59
CA GLU A 580 0.21 -24.49 32.64
C GLU A 580 0.62 -23.16 32.02
N ILE A 581 1.20 -23.22 30.80
CA ILE A 581 1.79 -22.05 30.12
C ILE A 581 1.36 -22.08 28.65
N ALA A 582 0.97 -20.91 28.14
CA ALA A 582 0.77 -20.71 26.70
C ALA A 582 1.69 -19.63 26.17
N ILE A 583 2.16 -19.81 24.93
CA ILE A 583 3.02 -18.87 24.20
C ILE A 583 2.42 -18.67 22.81
N GLN A 584 2.25 -17.42 22.40
CA GLN A 584 1.72 -17.02 21.08
C GLN A 584 2.63 -15.95 20.48
N ASN A 585 3.01 -16.09 19.22
CA ASN A 585 3.71 -15.03 18.51
C ASN A 585 2.76 -13.84 18.24
N GLY A 586 3.25 -12.63 18.44
CA GLY A 586 2.44 -11.41 18.24
C GLY A 586 1.99 -11.23 16.79
N GLY A 587 2.81 -11.67 15.83
CA GLY A 587 2.48 -11.66 14.39
C GLY A 587 1.27 -12.52 14.02
N GLY A 588 0.98 -13.56 14.81
CA GLY A 588 -0.18 -14.45 14.64
C GLY A 588 -1.53 -13.78 14.92
N LEU A 589 -1.53 -12.64 15.60
CA LEU A 589 -2.71 -11.79 15.86
C LEU A 589 -2.57 -10.50 15.02
N ARG A 590 -3.61 -10.13 14.28
CA ARG A 590 -3.48 -9.10 13.23
C ARG A 590 -4.13 -7.76 13.56
N ARG A 591 -5.11 -7.72 14.45
CA ARG A 591 -5.83 -6.50 14.82
C ARG A 591 -6.44 -6.59 16.23
N THR A 592 -6.85 -5.46 16.79
CA THR A 592 -7.66 -5.36 18.01
C THR A 592 -9.03 -6.01 17.80
N LEU A 593 -9.54 -6.74 18.80
CA LEU A 593 -10.94 -7.11 18.89
C LEU A 593 -11.70 -5.96 19.55
N GLU A 594 -12.57 -5.32 18.80
CA GLU A 594 -13.29 -4.14 19.25
C GLU A 594 -14.39 -4.49 20.27
N LYS A 595 -14.79 -3.51 21.08
CA LYS A 595 -15.94 -3.62 22.00
C LYS A 595 -17.23 -3.84 21.20
N GLY A 596 -18.11 -4.70 21.72
CA GLY A 596 -19.43 -4.96 21.16
C GLY A 596 -19.59 -6.39 20.64
N LYS A 597 -20.49 -6.59 19.69
CA LYS A 597 -20.75 -7.92 19.08
C LYS A 597 -19.50 -8.44 18.40
N ILE A 598 -19.24 -9.73 18.61
CA ILE A 598 -18.14 -10.46 17.98
C ILE A 598 -18.73 -11.40 16.93
N THR A 599 -18.28 -11.27 15.71
CA THR A 599 -18.70 -12.13 14.60
C THR A 599 -17.60 -13.12 14.19
N MET A 600 -17.96 -14.13 13.40
CA MET A 600 -16.99 -15.04 12.78
C MET A 600 -16.01 -14.25 11.91
N GLY A 601 -16.48 -13.24 11.20
CA GLY A 601 -15.63 -12.35 10.41
C GLY A 601 -14.54 -11.66 11.22
N ASP A 602 -14.85 -11.20 12.45
CA ASP A 602 -13.85 -10.60 13.35
C ASP A 602 -12.76 -11.60 13.71
N LEU A 603 -13.12 -12.87 13.95
CA LEU A 603 -12.11 -13.91 14.28
C LEU A 603 -11.19 -14.22 13.10
N TYR A 604 -11.69 -14.23 11.87
CA TYR A 604 -10.86 -14.36 10.68
C TYR A 604 -9.91 -13.17 10.48
N GLU A 605 -10.31 -11.96 10.90
CA GLU A 605 -9.45 -10.79 10.80
C GLU A 605 -8.44 -10.68 11.94
N ILE A 606 -8.78 -11.19 13.12
CA ILE A 606 -7.88 -11.23 14.28
C ILE A 606 -6.84 -12.33 14.10
N MET A 607 -7.28 -13.54 13.77
CA MET A 607 -6.42 -14.71 13.57
C MET A 607 -6.72 -15.35 12.21
N PRO A 608 -6.17 -14.78 11.13
CA PRO A 608 -6.47 -15.24 9.77
C PRO A 608 -5.77 -16.55 9.39
N PHE A 609 -4.80 -17.01 10.17
CA PHE A 609 -4.04 -18.22 9.92
C PHE A 609 -4.77 -19.48 10.38
N ASP A 610 -4.64 -20.56 9.62
CA ASP A 610 -5.18 -21.89 9.97
C ASP A 610 -4.15 -22.67 10.82
N ASN A 611 -3.71 -22.06 11.92
CA ASN A 611 -2.75 -22.67 12.83
C ASN A 611 -3.45 -23.61 13.80
N TYR A 612 -2.78 -24.73 14.12
CA TYR A 612 -3.25 -25.77 15.02
C TYR A 612 -2.70 -25.61 16.43
N LEU A 613 -3.53 -25.88 17.41
CA LEU A 613 -3.14 -25.90 18.82
C LEU A 613 -2.14 -27.04 19.04
N THR A 614 -0.94 -26.69 19.48
CA THR A 614 0.18 -27.64 19.66
C THR A 614 0.66 -27.59 21.10
N SER A 615 0.40 -28.66 21.85
CA SER A 615 0.84 -28.78 23.24
C SER A 615 2.03 -29.72 23.37
N MET A 616 2.91 -29.46 24.36
CA MET A 616 4.15 -30.18 24.55
C MET A 616 4.60 -30.11 26.01
N ASP A 617 5.53 -30.99 26.37
CA ASP A 617 6.27 -30.91 27.62
C ASP A 617 7.61 -30.21 27.33
N LEU A 618 7.94 -29.17 28.12
CA LEU A 618 9.13 -28.34 27.92
C LEU A 618 9.78 -27.99 29.26
N LYS A 619 11.11 -27.97 29.33
CA LYS A 619 11.84 -27.58 30.54
C LYS A 619 11.77 -26.07 30.76
N GLY A 620 11.81 -25.65 32.06
CA GLY A 620 11.74 -24.22 32.41
C GLY A 620 12.82 -23.38 31.76
N LYS A 621 14.03 -23.88 31.58
CA LYS A 621 15.11 -23.18 30.86
C LYS A 621 14.78 -22.89 29.38
N ASP A 622 14.08 -23.80 28.74
CA ASP A 622 13.69 -23.61 27.32
C ASP A 622 12.46 -22.71 27.21
N ILE A 623 11.55 -22.76 28.19
CA ILE A 623 10.46 -21.78 28.33
C ILE A 623 11.04 -20.38 28.51
N LYS A 624 12.04 -20.21 29.41
CA LYS A 624 12.71 -18.91 29.61
C LYS A 624 13.32 -18.36 28.34
N LYS A 625 13.98 -19.21 27.53
CA LYS A 625 14.52 -18.81 26.22
C LYS A 625 13.40 -18.36 25.26
N ALA A 626 12.31 -19.10 25.18
CA ALA A 626 11.18 -18.76 24.30
C ALA A 626 10.51 -17.43 24.71
N ILE A 627 10.35 -17.18 26.01
CA ILE A 627 9.80 -15.91 26.51
C ILE A 627 10.78 -14.76 26.25
N ASP A 628 12.09 -14.94 26.52
CA ASP A 628 13.11 -13.91 26.29
C ASP A 628 13.24 -13.56 24.80
N HIS A 629 13.10 -14.56 23.92
CA HIS A 629 13.02 -14.36 22.48
C HIS A 629 11.80 -13.50 22.08
N GLY A 630 10.64 -13.70 22.73
CA GLY A 630 9.40 -12.96 22.44
C GLY A 630 9.36 -11.52 22.94
N ILE A 631 10.35 -11.04 23.68
CA ILE A 631 10.38 -9.68 24.26
C ILE A 631 11.25 -8.76 23.42
N ASP A 632 10.68 -7.61 22.99
CA ASP A 632 11.38 -6.57 22.23
C ASP A 632 12.03 -7.12 20.93
N MET A 633 11.27 -7.91 20.21
CA MET A 633 11.70 -8.58 18.98
C MET A 633 12.10 -7.55 17.90
N PRO A 634 13.30 -7.65 17.30
CA PRO A 634 13.82 -6.59 16.42
C PRO A 634 13.02 -6.38 15.14
N SER A 635 12.43 -7.43 14.58
CA SER A 635 11.84 -7.40 13.23
C SER A 635 10.34 -7.68 13.19
N THR A 636 9.71 -8.03 14.30
CA THR A 636 8.30 -8.40 14.35
C THR A 636 7.62 -7.93 15.65
N THR A 637 6.34 -8.23 15.80
CA THR A 637 5.54 -7.93 16.98
C THR A 637 5.97 -8.82 18.15
N ASP A 638 6.06 -8.24 19.35
CA ASP A 638 6.40 -9.01 20.56
C ASP A 638 5.39 -10.13 20.80
N GLY A 639 5.90 -11.22 21.38
CA GLY A 639 5.09 -12.39 21.73
C GLY A 639 4.15 -12.12 22.89
N ALA A 640 3.13 -12.97 23.01
CA ALA A 640 2.22 -13.02 24.13
C ALA A 640 2.35 -14.34 24.88
N PHE A 641 2.04 -14.35 26.18
CA PHE A 641 2.06 -15.55 27.00
C PHE A 641 1.00 -15.52 28.10
N SER A 642 0.72 -16.69 28.65
CA SER A 642 -0.09 -16.85 29.87
C SER A 642 0.56 -17.87 30.81
N GLY A 643 0.13 -17.89 32.06
CA GLY A 643 0.67 -18.80 33.09
C GLY A 643 1.91 -18.26 33.80
N LEU A 644 2.46 -17.13 33.37
CA LEU A 644 3.73 -16.58 33.85
C LEU A 644 3.59 -15.11 34.27
N ILE A 645 4.48 -14.70 35.20
CA ILE A 645 4.79 -13.31 35.52
C ILE A 645 6.28 -13.10 35.26
N VAL A 646 6.62 -12.07 34.44
CA VAL A 646 7.97 -11.86 33.92
C VAL A 646 8.50 -10.48 34.32
N GLU A 647 9.70 -10.44 34.88
CA GLU A 647 10.47 -9.21 35.07
C GLU A 647 11.68 -9.24 34.13
N TYR A 648 11.87 -8.15 33.38
CA TYR A 648 12.99 -8.02 32.45
C TYR A 648 13.63 -6.64 32.54
N ASP A 649 14.89 -6.55 32.10
CA ASP A 649 15.67 -5.32 32.01
C ASP A 649 15.78 -4.90 30.54
N GLY A 650 15.03 -3.86 30.16
CA GLY A 650 14.97 -3.36 28.80
C GLY A 650 16.31 -2.86 28.24
N THR A 651 17.28 -2.54 29.12
CA THR A 651 18.61 -2.06 28.73
C THR A 651 19.56 -3.17 28.27
N LYS A 652 19.23 -4.44 28.56
CA LYS A 652 20.05 -5.57 28.17
C LYS A 652 19.89 -5.95 26.70
N PRO A 653 20.87 -6.61 26.10
CA PRO A 653 20.77 -7.09 24.73
C PRO A 653 19.56 -8.02 24.51
N TYR A 654 19.02 -7.99 23.29
CA TYR A 654 17.98 -8.93 22.87
C TYR A 654 18.37 -10.39 23.13
N GLY A 655 17.42 -11.20 23.62
CA GLY A 655 17.62 -12.60 24.01
C GLY A 655 18.40 -12.80 25.32
N SER A 656 18.54 -11.74 26.15
CA SER A 656 19.21 -11.79 27.46
C SER A 656 18.59 -10.79 28.44
N LYS A 657 17.31 -10.44 28.24
CA LYS A 657 16.62 -9.38 28.99
C LYS A 657 15.96 -9.87 30.27
N ILE A 658 15.55 -11.14 30.33
CA ILE A 658 14.82 -11.67 31.49
C ILE A 658 15.71 -11.66 32.76
N THR A 659 15.14 -11.15 33.85
CA THR A 659 15.74 -11.13 35.16
C THR A 659 15.08 -12.10 36.13
N LYS A 660 13.73 -12.30 35.97
CA LYS A 660 12.96 -13.21 36.81
C LYS A 660 11.72 -13.71 36.06
N ILE A 661 11.41 -14.98 36.26
CA ILE A 661 10.13 -15.57 35.86
C ILE A 661 9.53 -16.34 37.02
N THR A 662 8.25 -16.13 37.29
CA THR A 662 7.43 -16.93 38.18
C THR A 662 6.20 -17.45 37.46
N LEU A 663 5.63 -18.54 37.93
CA LEU A 663 4.31 -18.97 37.59
C LEU A 663 3.27 -17.97 38.09
N SER A 664 2.03 -18.05 37.62
CA SER A 664 0.96 -17.13 38.02
C SER A 664 0.60 -17.20 39.52
N ASP A 665 0.96 -18.29 40.21
CA ASP A 665 0.81 -18.46 41.65
C ASP A 665 1.96 -17.88 42.48
N GLY A 666 2.97 -17.27 41.81
CA GLY A 666 4.15 -16.68 42.41
C GLY A 666 5.30 -17.63 42.64
N THR A 667 5.18 -18.93 42.35
CA THR A 667 6.30 -19.88 42.49
C THR A 667 7.32 -19.64 41.37
N PRO A 668 8.66 -19.75 41.68
CA PRO A 668 9.68 -19.58 40.63
C PRO A 668 9.59 -20.64 39.53
N LEU A 669 9.86 -20.23 38.29
CA LEU A 669 10.05 -21.17 37.18
C LEU A 669 11.40 -21.88 37.35
N GLU A 670 11.38 -23.20 37.57
CA GLU A 670 12.56 -24.01 37.77
C GLU A 670 13.15 -24.52 36.46
N ASP A 671 14.43 -24.25 36.19
CA ASP A 671 15.07 -24.52 34.89
C ASP A 671 15.01 -25.99 34.44
N GLU A 672 15.14 -26.95 35.34
CA GLU A 672 15.14 -28.38 34.99
C GLU A 672 13.78 -29.07 35.17
N LYS A 673 12.79 -28.39 35.74
CA LYS A 673 11.43 -28.91 35.86
C LYS A 673 10.73 -28.85 34.53
N THR A 674 9.94 -29.87 34.26
CA THR A 674 9.11 -29.95 33.04
C THR A 674 7.72 -29.39 33.30
N TYR A 675 7.23 -28.57 32.39
CA TYR A 675 5.91 -27.96 32.42
C TYR A 675 5.14 -28.29 31.14
N ARG A 676 3.82 -28.38 31.26
CA ARG A 676 2.96 -28.51 30.08
C ARG A 676 2.76 -27.16 29.42
N VAL A 677 3.22 -27.01 28.18
CA VAL A 677 3.20 -25.77 27.39
C VAL A 677 2.33 -25.95 26.16
N VAL A 678 1.65 -24.90 25.73
CA VAL A 678 0.92 -24.87 24.48
C VAL A 678 1.31 -23.66 23.63
N THR A 679 1.39 -23.86 22.33
CA THR A 679 1.62 -22.80 21.32
C THR A 679 0.86 -23.15 20.04
N ASN A 680 1.12 -22.45 18.96
CA ASN A 680 0.63 -22.83 17.63
C ASN A 680 1.67 -23.65 16.85
N ASP A 681 1.21 -24.43 15.86
CA ASP A 681 2.06 -25.29 15.03
C ASP A 681 3.15 -24.51 14.25
N PHE A 682 2.87 -23.28 13.82
CA PHE A 682 3.84 -22.42 13.17
C PHE A 682 5.00 -22.05 14.11
N VAL A 683 4.69 -21.59 15.32
CA VAL A 683 5.68 -21.23 16.36
C VAL A 683 6.45 -22.46 16.80
N PHE A 684 5.75 -23.62 17.00
CA PHE A 684 6.37 -24.89 17.32
C PHE A 684 7.39 -25.33 16.25
N GLY A 685 7.07 -25.12 14.98
CA GLY A 685 7.94 -25.41 13.83
C GLY A 685 9.12 -24.45 13.63
N GLY A 686 9.35 -23.52 14.54
CA GLY A 686 10.43 -22.52 14.46
C GLY A 686 10.02 -21.18 13.83
N GLY A 687 8.71 -20.98 13.63
CA GLY A 687 8.17 -19.72 13.09
C GLY A 687 8.54 -18.53 13.96
N ASP A 688 8.76 -17.38 13.33
CA ASP A 688 9.25 -16.14 13.95
C ASP A 688 10.57 -16.33 14.75
N GLY A 689 11.31 -17.43 14.50
CA GLY A 689 12.59 -17.72 15.15
C GLY A 689 12.50 -18.37 16.54
N TYR A 690 11.33 -18.80 16.96
CA TYR A 690 11.18 -19.55 18.22
C TYR A 690 11.86 -20.91 18.14
N ASP A 691 12.43 -21.38 19.25
CA ASP A 691 13.09 -22.69 19.38
C ASP A 691 12.39 -23.56 20.42
N PHE A 692 11.74 -24.60 19.97
CA PHE A 692 11.12 -25.65 20.79
C PHE A 692 11.77 -27.05 20.58
N SER A 693 13.03 -27.09 20.14
CA SER A 693 13.76 -28.33 19.88
C SER A 693 13.89 -29.25 21.11
N GLY A 694 13.79 -28.67 22.34
CA GLY A 694 13.76 -29.42 23.59
C GLY A 694 12.40 -30.05 23.96
N ALA A 695 11.37 -29.90 23.12
CA ALA A 695 10.04 -30.38 23.41
C ALA A 695 9.90 -31.90 23.35
N SER A 696 9.04 -32.46 24.22
CA SER A 696 8.61 -33.86 24.22
C SER A 696 7.09 -33.94 24.39
N ASN A 697 6.50 -35.13 24.23
CA ASN A 697 5.06 -35.36 24.33
C ASN A 697 4.23 -34.36 23.52
N VAL A 698 4.65 -34.11 22.28
CA VAL A 698 4.01 -33.15 21.39
C VAL A 698 2.66 -33.69 20.91
N ASN A 699 1.63 -32.88 21.02
CA ASN A 699 0.29 -33.20 20.57
C ASN A 699 -0.34 -32.00 19.82
N MET A 700 -0.60 -32.17 18.56
CA MET A 700 -1.28 -31.20 17.70
C MET A 700 -2.76 -31.60 17.57
N THR A 701 -3.69 -30.70 17.79
CA THR A 701 -5.12 -31.03 17.91
C THR A 701 -6.00 -30.31 16.89
N ILE A 702 -6.57 -29.18 17.22
CA ILE A 702 -7.60 -28.45 16.46
C ILE A 702 -7.13 -27.05 16.05
N PRO A 703 -7.75 -26.44 15.05
CA PRO A 703 -7.43 -25.04 14.69
C PRO A 703 -7.66 -24.09 15.87
N ILE A 704 -6.70 -23.21 16.13
CA ILE A 704 -6.79 -22.27 17.26
C ILE A 704 -7.98 -21.31 17.10
N ARG A 705 -8.32 -20.93 15.87
CA ARG A 705 -9.51 -20.11 15.62
C ARG A 705 -10.78 -20.78 16.15
N ASP A 706 -10.92 -22.08 15.97
CA ASP A 706 -12.07 -22.83 16.48
C ASP A 706 -12.10 -22.89 18.02
N VAL A 707 -10.91 -22.94 18.65
CA VAL A 707 -10.76 -22.82 20.11
C VAL A 707 -11.28 -21.47 20.60
N LEU A 708 -10.88 -20.37 19.96
CA LEU A 708 -11.33 -19.02 20.30
C LEU A 708 -12.85 -18.85 20.06
N VAL A 709 -13.37 -19.38 18.94
CA VAL A 709 -14.81 -19.40 18.64
C VAL A 709 -15.58 -20.10 19.76
N SER A 710 -15.17 -21.33 20.11
CA SER A 710 -15.79 -22.12 21.19
C SER A 710 -15.79 -21.40 22.52
N ALA A 711 -14.68 -20.74 22.87
CA ALA A 711 -14.56 -19.99 24.12
C ALA A 711 -15.54 -18.80 24.17
N ILE A 712 -15.68 -18.05 23.06
CA ILE A 712 -16.62 -16.93 22.98
C ILE A 712 -18.06 -17.44 23.01
N GLU A 713 -18.42 -18.46 22.23
CA GLU A 713 -19.76 -19.03 22.19
C GLU A 713 -20.18 -19.60 23.56
N LYS A 714 -19.25 -20.20 24.31
CA LYS A 714 -19.48 -20.70 25.66
C LYS A 714 -19.66 -19.58 26.69
N ALA A 715 -18.79 -18.57 26.64
CA ALA A 715 -18.82 -17.45 27.59
C ALA A 715 -19.95 -16.45 27.30
N LYS A 716 -20.39 -16.35 26.02
CA LYS A 716 -21.34 -15.34 25.50
C LYS A 716 -20.86 -13.89 25.63
N THR A 717 -20.21 -13.56 26.74
CA THR A 717 -19.65 -12.23 27.00
C THR A 717 -18.24 -12.40 27.53
N ILE A 718 -17.29 -11.72 26.92
CA ILE A 718 -15.87 -11.75 27.32
C ILE A 718 -15.41 -10.35 27.77
N THR A 719 -14.52 -10.32 28.77
CA THR A 719 -13.95 -9.09 29.33
C THR A 719 -12.43 -9.24 29.43
N PRO A 720 -11.63 -8.28 28.95
CA PRO A 720 -10.17 -8.36 29.05
C PRO A 720 -9.72 -8.23 30.52
N LYS A 721 -8.76 -9.04 30.93
CA LYS A 721 -8.14 -8.94 32.23
C LYS A 721 -6.97 -7.96 32.16
N LYS A 722 -7.03 -6.88 32.94
CA LYS A 722 -5.99 -5.84 33.03
C LYS A 722 -5.06 -6.16 34.22
N VAL A 723 -4.08 -7.03 34.01
CA VAL A 723 -3.11 -7.46 35.03
C VAL A 723 -1.69 -7.31 34.47
N ASP A 724 -0.78 -6.83 35.27
CA ASP A 724 0.63 -6.72 34.90
C ASP A 724 1.30 -8.09 34.97
N TYR A 725 1.50 -8.70 33.80
CA TYR A 725 2.18 -9.98 33.66
C TYR A 725 3.65 -9.83 33.23
N ILE A 726 4.02 -8.63 32.79
CA ILE A 726 5.36 -8.32 32.34
C ILE A 726 5.75 -6.93 32.87
N ARG A 727 6.96 -6.81 33.40
CA ARG A 727 7.48 -5.58 33.98
C ARG A 727 8.90 -5.31 33.53
N ASP A 728 9.13 -4.12 32.98
CA ASP A 728 10.47 -3.60 32.72
C ASP A 728 11.03 -2.97 34.01
N ILE A 729 12.01 -3.59 34.62
CA ILE A 729 12.62 -3.10 35.88
C ILE A 729 13.65 -1.98 35.64
N SER A 730 13.96 -1.66 34.39
CA SER A 730 14.85 -0.56 34.03
C SER A 730 14.15 0.80 33.94
N LYS A 731 12.82 0.81 34.06
CA LYS A 731 11.95 2.02 33.98
C LYS A 731 11.50 2.49 35.36
#